data_49fa244dea4c64e8042a1cfd8dc3abcb
#
_entry.id   49fa244dea4c64e8042a1cfd8dc3abcb
#
_cell.length_a   1.000
_cell.length_b   1.000
_cell.length_c   1.000
_cell.angle_alpha   90.00
_cell.angle_beta   90.00
_cell.angle_gamma   90.00
#
_symmetry.space_group_name_H-M   'P 1'
#
loop_
_entity.id
_entity.type
_entity.pdbx_description
1 polymer ?
#
loop_
_entity_poly.entity_id
_entity_poly.type
_entity_poly.pdbx_seq_one_letter_code
_entity_poly.pdbx_strand_id
1 'polypeptide(L)'
;MRTALIGVAFSWVTMDAQQPAALTAADYARAERFLRDNVLPLVSGIGVQPTWLSADRLGYRVPLPTGGTQFVLVDPARGTRTVCSPETDRCGGALDPREVSRVQPLAQRVPGSRPESVSPDGRRAAFIRDYNLWVRDVATGRETRLTTDGQKDFGYATDNAGWVRSDRPILVWSPDSRKIATFQQDERRVGEMYLVNTAVGHPTLQAWKYPLPGDSVIAMIHRVVIHVDTPRVVRLQMPADPHRSSLCDHVVCRGSTWVDVEWYPDGSHVAFLSTSRDHKHEVLRVADANTGTVRDVLREDVATHYESGNDMVNWRVLPATNEVIWFSERDDWGQLYLYDLATGRLKTKITSGEGNVAQLRRVDEASRTLYFVGNAKERGRDPYFRHFYRIRMDGTGLTLLTPEDADHDIALAPSGQYFVDTYSRPDTPPVSVLRDLNGKTIVTLETGDISRLRAAGWKPPMRITVKGRDGKTDLYGLLYTPTNLDSTKKYPIVNHIYPGPQTGSVGGRGFSPARGDAQALAELGFVVVEIDGMGTPWRSKSFHDAYYGKMGDNTLPDQVAGMRELASRFRWIDLDRAGIYGHSGGGFATADAMFRYPDFFKVGISEAGNHDQREYEDDWGERYQGLLVRTANGSDNYAPEANQLLAKNLKGKLLLAHGTQDDNVPPYNTLLVVNALIAANKDFDLLLLPNRAHGFGNESYMVRRRWDYFVKNLLGVEPPKEYPLGARVR
;
A
#
# COMPACT_ATOMS: atom_id res chain seq x y z
N MET A 1 74.37 -43.68 -45.66
CA MET A 1 73.31 -43.57 -44.66
C MET A 1 73.03 -42.08 -44.43
N ARG A 2 71.91 -41.54 -44.97
CA ARG A 2 71.47 -40.17 -44.76
C ARG A 2 70.30 -40.19 -43.83
N THR A 3 70.42 -39.60 -42.67
CA THR A 3 69.37 -39.50 -41.62
C THR A 3 68.55 -38.25 -41.93
N ALA A 4 67.27 -38.41 -42.17
CA ALA A 4 66.31 -37.27 -42.35
C ALA A 4 65.74 -36.93 -40.97
N LEU A 5 65.91 -35.65 -40.55
CA LEU A 5 65.21 -35.05 -39.40
C LEU A 5 63.87 -34.53 -39.87
N ILE A 6 62.77 -35.06 -39.30
CA ILE A 6 61.41 -34.53 -39.48
C ILE A 6 61.19 -33.51 -38.35
N GLY A 7 61.09 -32.22 -38.71
CA GLY A 7 60.67 -31.13 -37.82
C GLY A 7 59.16 -31.10 -37.67
N VAL A 8 58.64 -31.32 -36.47
CA VAL A 8 57.22 -31.12 -36.13
C VAL A 8 57.02 -29.65 -35.74
N ALA A 9 56.34 -28.89 -36.57
CA ALA A 9 55.94 -27.52 -36.27
C ALA A 9 54.71 -27.56 -35.37
N PHE A 10 54.82 -27.13 -34.11
CA PHE A 10 53.66 -26.86 -33.20
C PHE A 10 53.09 -25.49 -33.55
N SER A 11 51.89 -25.47 -34.16
CA SER A 11 51.10 -24.27 -34.32
C SER A 11 50.41 -23.95 -33.01
N TRP A 12 50.84 -22.87 -32.36
CA TRP A 12 50.12 -22.29 -31.21
C TRP A 12 48.84 -21.62 -31.76
N VAL A 13 47.66 -22.23 -31.57
CA VAL A 13 46.38 -21.57 -31.73
C VAL A 13 46.21 -20.71 -30.48
N THR A 14 46.41 -19.41 -30.63
CA THR A 14 45.99 -18.43 -29.64
C THR A 14 44.47 -18.44 -29.63
N MET A 15 43.86 -19.06 -28.63
CA MET A 15 42.47 -18.81 -28.31
C MET A 15 42.38 -17.33 -27.86
N ASP A 16 41.93 -16.46 -28.78
CA ASP A 16 41.42 -15.16 -28.40
C ASP A 16 40.30 -15.40 -27.39
N ALA A 17 40.55 -15.11 -26.11
CA ALA A 17 39.48 -15.05 -25.11
C ALA A 17 38.56 -13.93 -25.57
N GLN A 18 37.43 -14.31 -26.21
CA GLN A 18 36.37 -13.40 -26.58
C GLN A 18 35.97 -12.64 -25.31
N GLN A 19 36.20 -11.32 -25.28
CA GLN A 19 35.73 -10.48 -24.19
C GLN A 19 34.25 -10.78 -23.97
N PRO A 20 33.81 -10.95 -22.70
CA PRO A 20 32.38 -11.17 -22.45
C PRO A 20 31.58 -10.04 -23.13
N ALA A 21 30.48 -10.40 -23.77
CA ALA A 21 29.58 -9.42 -24.36
C ALA A 21 29.22 -8.39 -23.27
N ALA A 22 29.22 -7.11 -23.60
CA ALA A 22 28.93 -6.03 -22.65
C ALA A 22 27.71 -5.25 -23.11
N LEU A 23 26.84 -4.83 -22.17
CA LEU A 23 25.86 -3.79 -22.45
C LEU A 23 26.55 -2.42 -22.44
N THR A 24 26.07 -1.54 -23.30
CA THR A 24 26.61 -0.21 -23.48
C THR A 24 25.82 0.84 -22.68
N ALA A 25 26.37 2.04 -22.55
CA ALA A 25 25.62 3.19 -22.01
C ALA A 25 24.35 3.50 -22.83
N ALA A 26 24.35 3.21 -24.14
CA ALA A 26 23.17 3.39 -24.98
C ALA A 26 22.04 2.40 -24.66
N ASP A 27 22.38 1.17 -24.23
CA ASP A 27 21.38 0.19 -23.78
C ASP A 27 20.71 0.63 -22.49
N TYR A 28 21.50 1.15 -21.55
CA TYR A 28 20.97 1.72 -20.29
C TYR A 28 20.14 2.97 -20.55
N ALA A 29 20.58 3.87 -21.44
CA ALA A 29 19.81 5.05 -21.83
C ALA A 29 18.47 4.67 -22.52
N ARG A 30 18.42 3.56 -23.26
CA ARG A 30 17.18 3.01 -23.82
C ARG A 30 16.24 2.56 -22.69
N ALA A 31 16.75 1.82 -21.70
CA ALA A 31 15.99 1.36 -20.55
C ALA A 31 15.50 2.53 -19.69
N GLU A 32 16.35 3.50 -19.40
CA GLU A 32 16.04 4.69 -18.59
C GLU A 32 14.83 5.48 -19.14
N ARG A 33 14.62 5.47 -20.46
CA ARG A 33 13.46 6.14 -21.09
C ARG A 33 12.11 5.64 -20.57
N PHE A 34 12.04 4.42 -20.01
CA PHE A 34 10.82 3.82 -19.48
C PHE A 34 10.64 4.01 -17.96
N LEU A 35 11.55 4.73 -17.30
CA LEU A 35 11.34 5.15 -15.90
C LEU A 35 10.28 6.26 -15.82
N ARG A 36 9.60 6.32 -14.66
CA ARG A 36 8.45 7.20 -14.41
C ARG A 36 8.67 8.65 -14.85
N ASP A 37 9.78 9.25 -14.46
CA ASP A 37 10.08 10.67 -14.74
C ASP A 37 10.21 10.96 -16.24
N ASN A 38 10.55 9.97 -17.04
CA ASN A 38 10.70 10.09 -18.49
C ASN A 38 9.39 9.79 -19.24
N VAL A 39 8.56 8.88 -18.75
CA VAL A 39 7.30 8.51 -19.45
C VAL A 39 6.10 9.34 -18.99
N LEU A 40 6.06 9.80 -17.74
CA LEU A 40 4.93 10.60 -17.24
C LEU A 40 4.67 11.88 -18.05
N PRO A 41 5.69 12.65 -18.50
CA PRO A 41 5.47 13.81 -19.35
C PRO A 41 4.92 13.49 -20.75
N LEU A 42 4.92 12.22 -21.15
CA LEU A 42 4.43 11.76 -22.47
C LEU A 42 2.95 11.42 -22.48
N VAL A 43 2.27 11.54 -21.35
CA VAL A 43 0.84 11.24 -21.19
C VAL A 43 0.07 12.47 -20.74
N SER A 44 -1.20 12.58 -21.17
CA SER A 44 -2.10 13.66 -20.75
C SER A 44 -3.53 13.13 -20.56
N GLY A 45 -4.38 13.87 -19.85
CA GLY A 45 -5.76 13.45 -19.57
C GLY A 45 -5.90 12.18 -18.72
N ILE A 46 -4.87 11.80 -17.99
CA ILE A 46 -4.79 10.51 -17.26
C ILE A 46 -5.37 10.54 -15.85
N GLY A 47 -6.29 11.37 -15.58
CA GLY A 47 -6.97 11.38 -14.30
C GLY A 47 -7.62 12.72 -14.00
N VAL A 48 -8.76 12.65 -13.34
CA VAL A 48 -9.49 13.81 -12.87
C VAL A 48 -9.49 13.79 -11.34
N GLN A 49 -8.93 14.84 -10.74
CA GLN A 49 -9.02 15.09 -9.30
C GLN A 49 -10.12 16.12 -9.08
N PRO A 50 -11.39 15.71 -8.86
CA PRO A 50 -12.49 16.65 -8.78
C PRO A 50 -12.48 17.43 -7.47
N THR A 51 -12.62 18.75 -7.56
CA THR A 51 -12.97 19.60 -6.43
C THR A 51 -14.42 19.96 -6.56
N TRP A 52 -15.27 19.49 -5.65
CA TRP A 52 -16.68 19.78 -5.64
C TRP A 52 -16.94 21.20 -5.14
N LEU A 53 -17.76 21.92 -5.89
CA LEU A 53 -18.14 23.32 -5.69
C LEU A 53 -19.61 23.41 -5.29
N SER A 54 -20.13 24.64 -5.15
CA SER A 54 -21.56 24.88 -4.89
C SER A 54 -22.45 24.33 -6.03
N ALA A 55 -23.65 23.91 -5.68
CA ALA A 55 -24.66 23.33 -6.60
C ALA A 55 -24.15 22.11 -7.39
N ASP A 56 -23.38 21.24 -6.74
CA ASP A 56 -22.78 20.03 -7.31
C ASP A 56 -21.87 20.26 -8.54
N ARG A 57 -21.55 21.51 -8.86
CA ARG A 57 -20.52 21.78 -9.86
C ARG A 57 -19.19 21.20 -9.41
N LEU A 58 -18.32 20.89 -10.34
CA LEU A 58 -16.97 20.44 -10.03
C LEU A 58 -15.93 21.17 -10.89
N GLY A 59 -14.81 21.48 -10.28
CA GLY A 59 -13.63 22.00 -10.95
C GLY A 59 -12.47 21.02 -10.86
N TYR A 60 -11.63 20.96 -11.90
CA TYR A 60 -10.40 20.20 -11.89
C TYR A 60 -9.34 20.83 -12.80
N ARG A 61 -8.08 20.41 -12.62
CA ARG A 61 -6.96 20.89 -13.44
C ARG A 61 -6.38 19.75 -14.24
N VAL A 62 -6.10 19.99 -15.52
CA VAL A 62 -5.48 19.03 -16.44
C VAL A 62 -4.10 19.55 -16.83
N PRO A 63 -3.02 18.78 -16.66
CA PRO A 63 -1.72 19.10 -17.21
C PRO A 63 -1.77 19.19 -18.74
N LEU A 64 -1.19 20.23 -19.32
CA LEU A 64 -1.10 20.39 -20.77
C LEU A 64 0.21 19.77 -21.30
N PRO A 65 0.20 19.18 -22.51
CA PRO A 65 1.41 18.64 -23.14
C PRO A 65 2.50 19.70 -23.38
N THR A 66 2.10 20.97 -23.49
CA THR A 66 2.99 22.11 -23.71
C THR A 66 3.56 22.71 -22.41
N GLY A 67 3.23 22.12 -21.26
CA GLY A 67 3.50 22.65 -19.94
C GLY A 67 2.38 23.55 -19.40
N GLY A 68 2.31 23.67 -18.07
CA GLY A 68 1.21 24.36 -17.39
C GLY A 68 0.00 23.47 -17.16
N THR A 69 -1.09 24.06 -16.66
CA THR A 69 -2.36 23.36 -16.38
C THR A 69 -3.53 24.13 -16.96
N GLN A 70 -4.54 23.41 -17.40
CA GLN A 70 -5.82 23.94 -17.83
C GLN A 70 -6.87 23.73 -16.74
N PHE A 71 -7.65 24.75 -16.45
CA PHE A 71 -8.79 24.66 -15.54
C PHE A 71 -10.05 24.26 -16.29
N VAL A 72 -10.80 23.34 -15.75
CA VAL A 72 -12.09 22.86 -16.32
C VAL A 72 -13.18 22.97 -15.26
N LEU A 73 -14.32 23.56 -15.65
CA LEU A 73 -15.55 23.63 -14.86
C LEU A 73 -16.61 22.72 -15.49
N VAL A 74 -17.28 21.94 -14.66
CA VAL A 74 -18.39 21.07 -15.06
C VAL A 74 -19.66 21.43 -14.29
N ASP A 75 -20.76 21.56 -15.02
CA ASP A 75 -22.10 21.74 -14.46
C ASP A 75 -22.93 20.48 -14.74
N PRO A 76 -23.15 19.62 -13.72
CA PRO A 76 -23.90 18.38 -13.87
C PRO A 76 -25.36 18.58 -14.32
N ALA A 77 -26.00 19.64 -13.82
CA ALA A 77 -27.42 19.90 -14.14
C ALA A 77 -27.62 20.24 -15.62
N ARG A 78 -26.60 20.87 -16.24
CA ARG A 78 -26.62 21.20 -17.67
C ARG A 78 -25.93 20.17 -18.54
N GLY A 79 -25.20 19.24 -17.94
CA GLY A 79 -24.34 18.28 -18.65
C GLY A 79 -23.21 18.95 -19.44
N THR A 80 -22.72 20.10 -18.97
CA THR A 80 -21.70 20.88 -19.69
C THR A 80 -20.32 20.78 -19.06
N ARG A 81 -19.30 20.69 -19.93
CA ARG A 81 -17.88 20.76 -19.60
C ARG A 81 -17.29 22.01 -20.27
N THR A 82 -16.82 22.94 -19.49
CA THR A 82 -16.27 24.22 -19.98
C THR A 82 -14.79 24.31 -19.63
N VAL A 83 -13.97 24.54 -20.66
CA VAL A 83 -12.57 24.85 -20.49
C VAL A 83 -12.44 26.34 -20.21
N CYS A 84 -11.77 26.68 -19.10
CA CYS A 84 -11.63 28.06 -18.69
C CYS A 84 -10.35 28.68 -19.27
N SER A 85 -10.39 29.97 -19.57
CA SER A 85 -9.23 30.69 -20.04
C SER A 85 -8.11 30.70 -18.98
N PRO A 86 -6.84 30.46 -19.35
CA PRO A 86 -5.72 30.56 -18.42
C PRO A 86 -5.58 31.93 -17.74
N GLU A 87 -6.05 32.99 -18.39
CA GLU A 87 -5.93 34.37 -17.90
C GLU A 87 -6.95 34.71 -16.81
N THR A 88 -8.06 33.99 -16.79
CA THR A 88 -9.08 34.10 -15.74
C THR A 88 -9.58 32.71 -15.37
N ASP A 89 -9.03 32.13 -14.32
CA ASP A 89 -9.52 30.87 -13.73
C ASP A 89 -11.01 30.93 -13.29
N ARG A 90 -11.69 32.06 -13.60
CA ARG A 90 -13.07 32.36 -13.23
C ARG A 90 -14.12 31.85 -14.24
N CYS A 91 -13.70 31.17 -15.32
CA CYS A 91 -14.64 30.66 -16.34
C CYS A 91 -15.68 31.71 -16.77
N GLY A 92 -15.23 32.92 -17.15
CA GLY A 92 -16.12 34.01 -17.55
C GLY A 92 -16.96 34.61 -16.42
N GLY A 93 -16.54 34.50 -15.18
CA GLY A 93 -17.26 34.99 -14.01
C GLY A 93 -18.20 34.00 -13.34
N ALA A 94 -18.25 32.77 -13.86
CA ALA A 94 -19.11 31.70 -13.29
C ALA A 94 -18.63 31.20 -11.92
N LEU A 95 -17.43 31.55 -11.47
CA LEU A 95 -16.85 31.11 -10.21
C LEU A 95 -16.50 32.29 -9.28
N ASP A 96 -16.83 32.11 -8.00
CA ASP A 96 -16.33 32.97 -6.92
C ASP A 96 -14.80 32.74 -6.74
N PRO A 97 -14.01 33.80 -6.45
CA PRO A 97 -12.58 33.65 -6.12
C PRO A 97 -12.27 32.62 -5.03
N ARG A 98 -13.18 32.43 -4.06
CA ARG A 98 -13.05 31.43 -3.01
C ARG A 98 -13.23 30.00 -3.55
N GLU A 99 -14.08 29.79 -4.55
CA GLU A 99 -14.24 28.50 -5.23
C GLU A 99 -13.00 28.17 -6.06
N VAL A 100 -12.46 29.16 -6.80
CA VAL A 100 -11.21 28.98 -7.57
C VAL A 100 -10.05 28.55 -6.69
N SER A 101 -9.92 29.16 -5.49
CA SER A 101 -8.83 28.82 -4.55
C SER A 101 -8.92 27.38 -4.02
N ARG A 102 -10.11 26.77 -3.97
CA ARG A 102 -10.30 25.36 -3.59
C ARG A 102 -9.81 24.37 -4.65
N VAL A 103 -9.82 24.76 -5.91
CA VAL A 103 -9.42 23.91 -7.04
C VAL A 103 -7.90 23.95 -7.30
N GLN A 104 -7.16 24.57 -6.43
CA GLN A 104 -5.69 24.56 -6.50
C GLN A 104 -5.15 23.17 -6.14
N PRO A 105 -4.03 22.72 -6.75
CA PRO A 105 -3.36 21.54 -6.29
C PRO A 105 -3.05 21.72 -4.80
N LEU A 106 -3.20 20.62 -4.03
CA LEU A 106 -2.90 20.58 -2.60
C LEU A 106 -1.66 21.44 -2.32
N ALA A 107 -1.86 22.55 -1.60
CA ALA A 107 -0.79 23.44 -1.26
C ALA A 107 0.35 22.62 -0.64
N GLN A 108 1.55 22.76 -1.19
CA GLN A 108 2.73 22.20 -0.56
C GLN A 108 2.70 22.67 0.89
N ARG A 109 2.82 21.71 1.83
CA ARG A 109 2.92 22.04 3.26
C ARG A 109 3.93 23.18 3.41
N VAL A 110 3.49 24.29 3.96
CA VAL A 110 4.42 25.37 4.29
C VAL A 110 5.40 24.81 5.32
N PRO A 111 6.69 24.74 5.02
CA PRO A 111 7.66 24.25 5.98
C PRO A 111 7.57 25.05 7.28
N GLY A 112 7.36 24.36 8.42
CA GLY A 112 7.23 25.00 9.73
C GLY A 112 5.79 25.23 10.22
N SER A 113 4.74 24.85 9.46
CA SER A 113 3.37 24.85 10.00
C SER A 113 3.18 23.67 10.96
N ARG A 114 2.69 23.97 12.18
CA ARG A 114 2.31 22.94 13.15
C ARG A 114 1.17 22.08 12.57
N PRO A 115 1.24 20.74 12.68
CA PRO A 115 0.11 19.91 12.29
C PRO A 115 -1.09 20.16 13.21
N GLU A 116 -2.24 20.50 12.62
CA GLU A 116 -3.46 20.81 13.36
C GLU A 116 -4.64 20.05 12.76
N SER A 117 -5.64 19.72 13.60
CA SER A 117 -6.93 19.16 13.20
C SER A 117 -8.03 20.22 13.42
N VAL A 118 -8.61 20.71 12.33
CA VAL A 118 -9.62 21.77 12.37
C VAL A 118 -11.00 21.19 12.70
N SER A 119 -11.75 21.88 13.56
CA SER A 119 -13.13 21.50 13.92
C SER A 119 -14.10 21.62 12.73
N PRO A 120 -15.22 20.88 12.70
CA PRO A 120 -16.21 20.94 11.62
C PRO A 120 -16.74 22.33 11.31
N ASP A 121 -16.90 23.20 12.32
CA ASP A 121 -17.33 24.59 12.16
C ASP A 121 -16.23 25.56 11.71
N GLY A 122 -14.98 25.08 11.59
CA GLY A 122 -13.81 25.83 11.17
C GLY A 122 -13.28 26.86 12.20
N ARG A 123 -13.83 26.87 13.42
CA ARG A 123 -13.50 27.89 14.42
C ARG A 123 -12.32 27.53 15.30
N ARG A 124 -11.99 26.24 15.40
CA ARG A 124 -10.97 25.72 16.30
C ARG A 124 -10.02 24.80 15.55
N ALA A 125 -8.77 24.73 16.01
CA ALA A 125 -7.77 23.81 15.51
C ALA A 125 -7.06 23.15 16.70
N ALA A 126 -7.15 21.82 16.78
CA ALA A 126 -6.51 21.02 17.81
C ALA A 126 -5.09 20.64 17.42
N PHE A 127 -4.17 20.64 18.37
CA PHE A 127 -2.76 20.29 18.17
C PHE A 127 -2.12 19.72 19.45
N ILE A 128 -0.99 19.05 19.30
CA ILE A 128 -0.21 18.50 20.41
C ILE A 128 0.90 19.50 20.80
N ARG A 129 1.08 19.71 22.11
CA ARG A 129 2.24 20.40 22.69
C ARG A 129 2.57 19.76 24.03
N ASP A 130 3.84 19.42 24.23
CA ASP A 130 4.35 18.78 25.44
C ASP A 130 3.48 17.61 25.88
N TYR A 131 3.19 16.69 24.93
CA TYR A 131 2.38 15.46 25.12
C TYR A 131 0.92 15.71 25.51
N ASN A 132 0.46 16.96 25.50
CA ASN A 132 -0.91 17.35 25.84
C ASN A 132 -1.64 17.90 24.62
N LEU A 133 -2.97 17.71 24.63
CA LEU A 133 -3.84 18.28 23.62
C LEU A 133 -4.20 19.72 23.95
N TRP A 134 -4.08 20.57 22.96
CA TRP A 134 -4.41 21.99 22.98
C TRP A 134 -5.38 22.30 21.84
N VAL A 135 -6.10 23.40 21.99
CA VAL A 135 -6.95 23.95 20.94
C VAL A 135 -6.63 25.43 20.75
N ARG A 136 -6.57 25.85 19.48
CA ARG A 136 -6.41 27.26 19.08
C ARG A 136 -7.72 27.75 18.47
N ASP A 137 -8.20 28.91 18.90
CA ASP A 137 -9.26 29.64 18.21
C ASP A 137 -8.68 30.22 16.90
N VAL A 138 -9.30 29.88 15.78
CA VAL A 138 -8.77 30.21 14.43
C VAL A 138 -8.81 31.72 14.16
N ALA A 139 -9.84 32.42 14.67
CA ALA A 139 -10.02 33.85 14.44
C ALA A 139 -9.12 34.72 15.31
N THR A 140 -8.97 34.36 16.59
CA THR A 140 -8.25 35.19 17.57
C THR A 140 -6.82 34.72 17.80
N GLY A 141 -6.48 33.48 17.43
CA GLY A 141 -5.19 32.87 17.73
C GLY A 141 -5.04 32.43 19.19
N ARG A 142 -6.05 32.63 20.04
CA ARG A 142 -6.00 32.22 21.46
C ARG A 142 -5.89 30.73 21.60
N GLU A 143 -4.92 30.27 22.39
CA GLU A 143 -4.70 28.85 22.70
C GLU A 143 -5.25 28.48 24.07
N THR A 144 -5.83 27.29 24.17
CA THR A 144 -6.37 26.74 25.41
C THR A 144 -5.85 25.29 25.57
N ARG A 145 -5.29 24.99 26.72
CA ARG A 145 -4.84 23.64 27.08
C ARG A 145 -6.06 22.80 27.48
N LEU A 146 -6.22 21.64 26.85
CA LEU A 146 -7.34 20.72 27.11
C LEU A 146 -7.00 19.61 28.10
N THR A 147 -5.72 19.16 28.11
CA THR A 147 -5.23 18.10 29.00
C THR A 147 -4.00 18.57 29.76
N THR A 148 -3.72 17.99 30.95
CA THR A 148 -2.67 18.49 31.85
C THR A 148 -1.71 17.41 32.35
N ASP A 149 -2.02 16.13 32.16
CA ASP A 149 -1.30 14.98 32.70
C ASP A 149 -0.53 14.19 31.62
N GLY A 150 -0.49 14.71 30.38
CA GLY A 150 0.35 14.14 29.32
C GLY A 150 1.84 14.32 29.61
N GLN A 151 2.61 13.27 29.42
CA GLN A 151 4.06 13.22 29.59
C GLN A 151 4.71 12.37 28.50
N LYS A 152 6.04 12.37 28.43
CA LYS A 152 6.78 11.54 27.50
C LYS A 152 6.33 10.07 27.64
N ASP A 153 6.11 9.40 26.51
CA ASP A 153 5.65 8.01 26.41
C ASP A 153 4.28 7.76 27.07
N PHE A 154 3.53 8.82 27.39
CA PHE A 154 2.16 8.79 27.88
C PHE A 154 1.40 10.05 27.44
N GLY A 155 1.37 10.27 26.14
CA GLY A 155 0.81 11.47 25.52
C GLY A 155 -0.62 11.32 25.02
N TYR A 156 -1.27 12.46 24.80
CA TYR A 156 -2.60 12.52 24.21
C TYR A 156 -2.55 12.65 22.70
N ALA A 157 -3.38 11.91 21.99
CA ALA A 157 -3.55 11.95 20.54
C ALA A 157 -2.23 11.72 19.76
N THR A 158 -1.26 11.05 20.36
CA THR A 158 0.04 10.76 19.74
C THR A 158 -0.02 9.46 18.96
N ASP A 159 0.74 9.39 17.86
CA ASP A 159 0.94 8.18 17.07
C ASP A 159 2.44 7.95 16.90
N ASN A 160 3.03 7.26 17.89
CA ASN A 160 4.46 7.08 18.02
C ASN A 160 4.85 5.62 18.30
N ALA A 161 3.95 4.66 18.03
CA ALA A 161 4.26 3.24 18.17
C ALA A 161 4.83 2.66 16.87
N GLY A 162 5.75 1.71 17.00
CA GLY A 162 6.39 1.07 15.87
C GLY A 162 7.14 2.06 14.98
N TRP A 163 6.98 1.93 13.67
CA TRP A 163 7.65 2.80 12.70
C TRP A 163 6.93 4.13 12.44
N VAL A 164 5.69 4.28 12.92
CA VAL A 164 4.92 5.51 12.76
C VAL A 164 5.29 6.51 13.85
N ARG A 165 5.64 7.72 13.43
CA ARG A 165 5.89 8.87 14.33
C ARG A 165 5.32 10.11 13.71
N SER A 166 4.34 10.70 14.38
CA SER A 166 3.63 11.86 13.87
C SER A 166 3.28 12.84 14.98
N ASP A 167 3.57 14.12 14.74
CA ASP A 167 3.11 15.23 15.60
C ASP A 167 1.67 15.67 15.27
N ARG A 168 1.02 15.04 14.28
CA ARG A 168 -0.36 15.33 13.94
C ARG A 168 -1.28 14.68 14.97
N PRO A 169 -2.22 15.42 15.56
CA PRO A 169 -3.11 14.86 16.56
C PRO A 169 -4.08 13.86 15.92
N ILE A 170 -4.14 12.66 16.52
CA ILE A 170 -5.07 11.60 16.14
C ILE A 170 -6.35 11.79 16.95
N LEU A 171 -7.38 12.30 16.29
CA LEU A 171 -8.64 12.61 16.94
C LEU A 171 -9.81 12.73 15.94
N VAL A 172 -11.04 12.62 16.48
CA VAL A 172 -12.26 12.91 15.72
C VAL A 172 -13.09 13.93 16.50
N TRP A 173 -13.38 15.06 15.87
CA TRP A 173 -14.26 16.07 16.41
C TRP A 173 -15.72 15.60 16.40
N SER A 174 -16.47 15.93 17.46
CA SER A 174 -17.92 15.76 17.44
C SER A 174 -18.56 16.68 16.38
N PRO A 175 -19.73 16.31 15.81
CA PRO A 175 -20.40 17.10 14.78
C PRO A 175 -20.68 18.54 15.19
N ASP A 176 -20.95 18.77 16.46
CA ASP A 176 -21.20 20.09 17.06
C ASP A 176 -19.92 20.88 17.40
N SER A 177 -18.74 20.35 17.09
CA SER A 177 -17.42 20.95 17.37
C SER A 177 -17.12 21.23 18.86
N ARG A 178 -17.84 20.59 19.78
CA ARG A 178 -17.73 20.84 21.23
C ARG A 178 -16.97 19.77 21.98
N LYS A 179 -16.76 18.61 21.38
CA LYS A 179 -16.05 17.48 21.96
C LYS A 179 -15.04 16.90 20.97
N ILE A 180 -14.06 16.19 21.51
CA ILE A 180 -13.03 15.47 20.75
C ILE A 180 -12.98 14.05 21.31
N ALA A 181 -13.13 13.03 20.45
CA ALA A 181 -12.76 11.66 20.75
C ALA A 181 -11.29 11.46 20.41
N THR A 182 -10.52 10.91 21.32
CA THR A 182 -9.10 10.60 21.17
C THR A 182 -8.65 9.57 22.20
N PHE A 183 -7.36 9.42 22.41
CA PHE A 183 -6.78 8.52 23.40
C PHE A 183 -5.55 9.13 24.07
N GLN A 184 -5.16 8.52 25.20
CA GLN A 184 -3.84 8.69 25.80
C GLN A 184 -3.07 7.40 25.60
N GLN A 185 -1.93 7.45 24.93
CA GLN A 185 -1.10 6.30 24.56
C GLN A 185 -0.10 6.00 25.67
N ASP A 186 -0.06 4.77 26.15
CA ASP A 186 0.89 4.30 27.17
C ASP A 186 1.97 3.41 26.58
N GLU A 187 3.17 3.96 26.44
CA GLU A 187 4.36 3.29 25.96
C GLU A 187 5.50 3.28 26.99
N ARG A 188 5.27 3.73 28.21
CA ARG A 188 6.30 3.97 29.22
C ARG A 188 7.21 2.77 29.49
N ARG A 189 6.71 1.56 29.30
CA ARG A 189 7.45 0.31 29.53
C ARG A 189 7.66 -0.53 28.25
N VAL A 190 7.31 0.01 27.10
CA VAL A 190 7.58 -0.64 25.80
C VAL A 190 9.07 -0.62 25.50
N GLY A 191 9.58 -1.67 24.88
CA GLY A 191 10.98 -1.77 24.42
C GLY A 191 11.34 -0.67 23.45
N GLU A 192 12.64 -0.42 23.27
CA GLU A 192 13.16 0.61 22.39
C GLU A 192 13.96 -0.01 21.26
N MET A 193 13.81 0.58 20.08
CA MET A 193 14.67 0.35 18.91
C MET A 193 15.70 1.46 18.81
N TYR A 194 16.87 1.14 18.26
CA TYR A 194 18.01 2.05 18.18
C TYR A 194 18.59 2.11 16.77
N LEU A 195 18.88 3.31 16.29
CA LEU A 195 19.64 3.55 15.07
C LEU A 195 20.77 4.53 15.34
N VAL A 196 21.88 4.37 14.64
CA VAL A 196 23.04 5.24 14.76
C VAL A 196 23.23 6.02 13.46
N ASN A 197 23.23 7.34 13.56
CA ASN A 197 23.44 8.21 12.41
C ASN A 197 24.94 8.22 12.02
N THR A 198 25.21 8.08 10.73
CA THR A 198 26.57 8.14 10.18
C THR A 198 26.92 9.60 9.86
N ALA A 199 27.88 10.16 10.64
CA ALA A 199 28.38 11.51 10.45
C ALA A 199 29.85 11.58 10.87
N VAL A 200 30.53 12.67 10.50
CA VAL A 200 31.86 12.97 11.02
C VAL A 200 31.73 13.45 12.46
N GLY A 201 32.55 12.95 13.37
CA GLY A 201 32.52 13.23 14.80
C GLY A 201 31.83 12.11 15.59
N HIS A 202 31.29 12.45 16.76
CA HIS A 202 30.57 11.47 17.59
C HIS A 202 29.23 11.12 16.94
N PRO A 203 28.90 9.81 16.82
CA PRO A 203 27.63 9.38 16.28
C PRO A 203 26.48 9.80 17.19
N THR A 204 25.31 10.09 16.60
CA THR A 204 24.08 10.35 17.34
C THR A 204 23.19 9.11 17.35
N LEU A 205 22.65 8.81 18.53
CA LEU A 205 21.69 7.72 18.73
C LEU A 205 20.29 8.23 18.49
N GLN A 206 19.51 7.53 17.67
CA GLN A 206 18.08 7.63 17.58
C GLN A 206 17.46 6.46 18.34
N ALA A 207 16.57 6.74 19.28
CA ALA A 207 15.85 5.75 20.08
C ALA A 207 14.36 6.05 20.07
N TRP A 208 13.53 5.03 19.90
CA TRP A 208 12.07 5.17 19.97
C TRP A 208 11.40 3.86 20.42
N LYS A 209 10.14 3.94 20.84
CA LYS A 209 9.36 2.79 21.27
C LYS A 209 8.99 1.92 20.08
N TYR A 210 9.31 0.64 20.19
CA TYR A 210 9.09 -0.32 19.11
C TYR A 210 8.77 -1.69 19.72
N PRO A 211 7.49 -2.04 19.87
CA PRO A 211 7.09 -3.32 20.44
C PRO A 211 7.35 -4.46 19.45
N LEU A 212 7.81 -5.60 19.96
CA LEU A 212 8.12 -6.79 19.17
C LEU A 212 7.14 -7.94 19.50
N PRO A 213 6.91 -8.88 18.57
CA PRO A 213 6.13 -10.08 18.84
C PRO A 213 6.65 -10.84 20.06
N GLY A 214 5.75 -11.19 20.98
CA GLY A 214 6.07 -11.87 22.21
C GLY A 214 6.50 -10.96 23.37
N ASP A 215 6.59 -9.65 23.18
CA ASP A 215 6.78 -8.72 24.30
C ASP A 215 5.61 -8.80 25.27
N SER A 216 5.93 -8.82 26.57
CA SER A 216 4.90 -8.83 27.62
C SER A 216 4.19 -7.49 27.77
N VAL A 217 4.80 -6.41 27.28
CA VAL A 217 4.26 -5.05 27.32
C VAL A 217 4.36 -4.45 25.92
N ILE A 218 3.20 -4.11 25.37
CA ILE A 218 3.07 -3.40 24.10
C ILE A 218 2.45 -2.02 24.34
N ALA A 219 2.41 -1.18 23.32
CA ALA A 219 1.73 0.11 23.39
C ALA A 219 0.23 -0.09 23.60
N MET A 220 -0.34 0.66 24.54
CA MET A 220 -1.77 0.59 24.91
C MET A 220 -2.42 1.96 24.79
N ILE A 221 -3.70 2.02 24.41
CA ILE A 221 -4.46 3.26 24.35
C ILE A 221 -5.59 3.30 25.35
N HIS A 222 -5.64 4.38 26.11
CA HIS A 222 -6.76 4.72 27.00
C HIS A 222 -7.68 5.69 26.28
N ARG A 223 -8.82 5.22 25.79
CA ARG A 223 -9.77 6.05 25.02
C ARG A 223 -10.40 7.11 25.91
N VAL A 224 -10.54 8.32 25.37
CA VAL A 224 -11.08 9.48 26.06
C VAL A 224 -12.00 10.30 25.17
N VAL A 225 -12.95 10.98 25.80
CA VAL A 225 -13.68 12.11 25.22
C VAL A 225 -13.28 13.38 25.95
N ILE A 226 -12.92 14.43 25.23
CA ILE A 226 -12.49 15.72 25.80
C ILE A 226 -13.52 16.78 25.43
N HIS A 227 -14.11 17.42 26.46
CA HIS A 227 -14.96 18.59 26.28
C HIS A 227 -14.08 19.82 26.06
N VAL A 228 -14.41 20.64 25.05
CA VAL A 228 -13.55 21.76 24.59
C VAL A 228 -13.97 23.08 25.20
N ASP A 229 -15.26 23.39 25.33
CA ASP A 229 -15.76 24.65 25.87
C ASP A 229 -15.39 24.85 27.36
N THR A 230 -15.48 23.78 28.12
CA THR A 230 -15.01 23.68 29.52
C THR A 230 -14.10 22.46 29.57
N PRO A 231 -12.76 22.65 29.48
CA PRO A 231 -11.82 21.53 29.39
C PRO A 231 -12.04 20.48 30.46
N ARG A 232 -12.45 19.27 30.03
CA ARG A 232 -12.68 18.12 30.90
C ARG A 232 -12.43 16.84 30.12
N VAL A 233 -11.55 16.00 30.64
CA VAL A 233 -11.27 14.67 30.09
C VAL A 233 -12.23 13.65 30.72
N VAL A 234 -12.96 12.94 29.89
CA VAL A 234 -13.81 11.81 30.25
C VAL A 234 -13.13 10.53 29.78
N ARG A 235 -12.52 9.77 30.68
CA ARG A 235 -11.98 8.45 30.38
C ARG A 235 -13.11 7.46 30.17
N LEU A 236 -13.03 6.67 29.09
CA LEU A 236 -13.98 5.61 28.84
C LEU A 236 -13.79 4.50 29.90
N GLN A 237 -14.91 4.01 30.47
CA GLN A 237 -14.92 3.02 31.53
C GLN A 237 -14.73 1.60 30.99
N MET A 238 -13.52 1.33 30.52
CA MET A 238 -13.10 0.06 29.91
C MET A 238 -11.58 -0.14 30.12
N PRO A 239 -11.07 -1.37 30.04
CA PRO A 239 -9.63 -1.60 29.93
C PRO A 239 -9.03 -0.86 28.72
N ALA A 240 -7.73 -0.55 28.79
CA ALA A 240 -7.01 -0.02 27.66
C ALA A 240 -7.02 -1.02 26.49
N ASP A 241 -7.19 -0.52 25.27
CA ASP A 241 -7.04 -1.32 24.06
C ASP A 241 -5.56 -1.42 23.66
N PRO A 242 -5.13 -2.52 23.03
CA PRO A 242 -3.85 -2.54 22.33
C PRO A 242 -3.80 -1.42 21.29
N HIS A 243 -2.67 -0.71 21.23
CA HIS A 243 -2.43 0.23 20.12
C HIS A 243 -2.25 -0.57 18.83
N ARG A 244 -2.77 -0.03 17.75
CA ARG A 244 -2.62 -0.59 16.41
C ARG A 244 -1.84 0.36 15.55
N SER A 245 -0.98 -0.17 14.68
CA SER A 245 -0.27 0.66 13.72
C SER A 245 -1.18 1.12 12.60
N SER A 246 -0.73 2.15 11.90
CA SER A 246 -1.47 2.75 10.80
C SER A 246 -1.49 1.93 9.51
N LEU A 247 -0.80 0.78 9.45
CA LEU A 247 -0.57 0.07 8.19
C LEU A 247 -1.75 -0.80 7.77
N CYS A 248 -2.36 -1.48 8.73
CA CYS A 248 -3.40 -2.47 8.46
C CYS A 248 -4.47 -2.48 9.54
N ASP A 249 -4.41 -1.53 10.44
CA ASP A 249 -5.25 -1.48 11.60
C ASP A 249 -6.20 -0.32 11.60
N HIS A 250 -7.12 -0.41 12.52
CA HIS A 250 -8.30 0.38 12.56
C HIS A 250 -8.13 1.67 13.37
N VAL A 251 -7.06 1.80 14.15
CA VAL A 251 -6.89 2.97 15.03
C VAL A 251 -6.52 4.20 14.22
N VAL A 252 -5.60 4.05 13.25
CA VAL A 252 -5.15 5.17 12.42
C VAL A 252 -4.95 4.70 11.00
N CYS A 253 -5.65 5.33 10.04
CA CYS A 253 -5.33 5.18 8.62
C CYS A 253 -4.04 5.91 8.25
N ARG A 254 -3.42 5.50 7.14
CA ARG A 254 -2.35 6.26 6.52
C ARG A 254 -2.75 7.73 6.36
N GLY A 255 -1.94 8.63 6.89
CA GLY A 255 -2.22 10.07 6.88
C GLY A 255 -2.85 10.60 8.15
N SER A 256 -2.83 9.83 9.23
CA SER A 256 -3.26 10.26 10.57
C SER A 256 -4.77 10.56 10.67
N THR A 257 -5.58 9.78 9.98
CA THR A 257 -7.05 9.82 10.11
C THR A 257 -7.48 8.65 10.97
N TRP A 258 -8.17 8.93 12.06
CA TRP A 258 -8.71 7.88 12.92
C TRP A 258 -10.03 7.36 12.36
N VAL A 259 -10.07 6.11 11.92
CA VAL A 259 -11.19 5.55 11.15
C VAL A 259 -12.08 4.60 11.94
N ASP A 260 -11.65 4.17 13.13
CA ASP A 260 -12.41 3.25 13.98
C ASP A 260 -13.39 3.92 14.92
N VAL A 261 -13.65 5.20 14.72
CA VAL A 261 -14.45 6.00 15.64
C VAL A 261 -15.51 6.77 14.85
N GLU A 262 -16.75 6.66 15.28
CA GLU A 262 -17.88 7.36 14.68
C GLU A 262 -18.72 8.04 15.77
N TRP A 263 -18.96 9.34 15.64
CA TRP A 263 -19.85 10.08 16.53
C TRP A 263 -21.31 9.87 16.14
N TYR A 264 -22.17 9.79 17.14
CA TYR A 264 -23.60 10.00 16.91
C TYR A 264 -23.82 11.44 16.39
N PRO A 265 -24.83 11.66 15.52
CA PRO A 265 -25.08 12.97 14.92
C PRO A 265 -25.30 14.10 15.94
N ASP A 266 -25.85 13.78 17.12
CA ASP A 266 -26.10 14.71 18.24
C ASP A 266 -24.86 14.90 19.16
N GLY A 267 -23.75 14.20 18.91
CA GLY A 267 -22.56 14.25 19.73
C GLY A 267 -22.72 13.67 21.14
N SER A 268 -23.80 12.93 21.41
CA SER A 268 -24.06 12.33 22.73
C SER A 268 -23.25 11.07 23.01
N HIS A 269 -22.97 10.30 21.97
CA HIS A 269 -22.24 9.03 22.05
C HIS A 269 -21.17 8.92 20.97
N VAL A 270 -20.20 8.08 21.24
CA VAL A 270 -19.17 7.67 20.28
C VAL A 270 -19.17 6.15 20.14
N ALA A 271 -19.24 5.68 18.90
CA ALA A 271 -19.07 4.27 18.55
C ALA A 271 -17.62 4.04 18.10
N PHE A 272 -17.04 2.89 18.45
CA PHE A 272 -15.66 2.57 18.07
C PHE A 272 -15.43 1.06 18.08
N LEU A 273 -14.36 0.65 17.39
CA LEU A 273 -13.91 -0.74 17.36
C LEU A 273 -12.78 -0.97 18.35
N SER A 274 -12.76 -2.18 18.92
CA SER A 274 -11.67 -2.69 19.76
C SER A 274 -11.23 -4.03 19.22
N THR A 275 -9.97 -4.11 18.79
CA THR A 275 -9.36 -5.31 18.24
C THR A 275 -8.45 -5.95 19.29
N SER A 276 -8.50 -7.27 19.44
CA SER A 276 -7.58 -7.99 20.32
C SER A 276 -6.16 -8.01 19.77
N ARG A 277 -5.15 -8.25 20.62
CA ARG A 277 -3.74 -8.32 20.24
C ARG A 277 -3.47 -9.37 19.13
N ASP A 278 -4.18 -10.48 19.17
CA ASP A 278 -4.07 -11.56 18.18
C ASP A 278 -4.93 -11.34 16.92
N HIS A 279 -5.58 -10.17 16.81
CA HIS A 279 -6.49 -9.78 15.71
C HIS A 279 -7.66 -10.75 15.47
N LYS A 280 -7.98 -11.62 16.42
CA LYS A 280 -9.04 -12.63 16.27
C LYS A 280 -10.39 -12.20 16.82
N HIS A 281 -10.40 -11.15 17.59
CA HIS A 281 -11.61 -10.65 18.27
C HIS A 281 -11.80 -9.18 17.94
N GLU A 282 -12.91 -8.87 17.30
CA GLU A 282 -13.33 -7.51 17.00
C GLU A 282 -14.62 -7.19 17.74
N VAL A 283 -14.65 -6.06 18.46
CA VAL A 283 -15.81 -5.64 19.26
C VAL A 283 -16.22 -4.23 18.89
N LEU A 284 -17.46 -4.07 18.40
CA LEU A 284 -18.08 -2.75 18.29
C LEU A 284 -18.62 -2.31 19.64
N ARG A 285 -18.22 -1.13 20.11
CA ARG A 285 -18.60 -0.52 21.37
C ARG A 285 -19.24 0.84 21.16
N VAL A 286 -20.09 1.22 22.10
CA VAL A 286 -20.68 2.57 22.19
C VAL A 286 -20.44 3.13 23.57
N ALA A 287 -19.90 4.35 23.64
CA ALA A 287 -19.66 5.08 24.86
C ALA A 287 -20.51 6.34 24.97
N ASP A 288 -21.06 6.62 26.13
CA ASP A 288 -21.66 7.91 26.48
C ASP A 288 -20.55 8.97 26.62
N ALA A 289 -20.63 10.03 25.85
CA ALA A 289 -19.58 11.05 25.77
C ALA A 289 -19.45 11.94 27.02
N ASN A 290 -20.44 11.93 27.92
CA ASN A 290 -20.44 12.74 29.13
C ASN A 290 -20.01 11.95 30.36
N THR A 291 -20.37 10.68 30.44
CA THR A 291 -20.10 9.81 31.59
C THR A 291 -18.93 8.85 31.38
N GLY A 292 -18.60 8.55 30.13
CA GLY A 292 -17.61 7.55 29.77
C GLY A 292 -18.10 6.09 29.93
N THR A 293 -19.38 5.88 30.24
CA THR A 293 -19.95 4.53 30.31
C THR A 293 -19.92 3.85 28.96
N VAL A 294 -19.36 2.63 28.89
CA VAL A 294 -19.19 1.85 27.67
C VAL A 294 -20.08 0.62 27.69
N ARG A 295 -20.68 0.29 26.56
CA ARG A 295 -21.34 -0.98 26.32
C ARG A 295 -20.85 -1.66 25.06
N ASP A 296 -20.73 -2.97 25.07
CA ASP A 296 -20.50 -3.78 23.87
C ASP A 296 -21.81 -3.88 23.08
N VAL A 297 -21.71 -3.78 21.77
CA VAL A 297 -22.84 -3.88 20.83
C VAL A 297 -22.85 -5.24 20.16
N LEU A 298 -21.74 -5.59 19.50
CA LEU A 298 -21.55 -6.87 18.84
C LEU A 298 -20.07 -7.25 18.89
N ARG A 299 -19.83 -8.56 18.80
CA ARG A 299 -18.50 -9.14 18.72
C ARG A 299 -18.43 -10.11 17.56
N GLU A 300 -17.29 -10.11 16.87
CA GLU A 300 -16.95 -11.11 15.87
C GLU A 300 -15.64 -11.81 16.26
N ASP A 301 -15.64 -13.13 16.21
CA ASP A 301 -14.49 -13.97 16.48
C ASP A 301 -14.12 -14.70 15.18
N VAL A 302 -12.83 -14.69 14.83
CA VAL A 302 -12.30 -15.31 13.61
C VAL A 302 -11.14 -16.26 13.94
N ALA A 303 -10.95 -17.27 13.09
CA ALA A 303 -9.92 -18.28 13.33
C ALA A 303 -8.49 -17.75 13.07
N THR A 304 -8.33 -16.80 12.16
CA THR A 304 -7.06 -16.26 11.69
C THR A 304 -6.92 -14.80 12.13
N HIS A 305 -7.23 -13.85 11.28
CA HIS A 305 -7.27 -12.43 11.61
C HIS A 305 -8.57 -11.79 11.08
N TYR A 306 -9.11 -10.84 11.81
CA TYR A 306 -10.22 -10.03 11.32
C TYR A 306 -9.72 -9.08 10.23
N GLU A 307 -10.44 -9.03 9.12
CA GLU A 307 -10.19 -8.09 8.02
C GLU A 307 -11.32 -7.07 7.97
N SER A 308 -10.99 -5.80 8.02
CA SER A 308 -11.98 -4.71 7.99
C SER A 308 -12.18 -4.10 6.62
N GLY A 309 -11.45 -4.59 5.61
CA GLY A 309 -11.45 -4.01 4.28
C GLY A 309 -10.18 -3.24 3.96
N ASN A 310 -9.05 -3.58 4.57
CA ASN A 310 -7.72 -3.13 4.21
C ASN A 310 -7.61 -1.59 4.14
N ASP A 311 -7.65 -0.93 5.29
CA ASP A 311 -7.68 0.53 5.51
C ASP A 311 -9.02 1.23 5.19
N MET A 312 -10.09 0.48 4.91
CA MET A 312 -11.38 1.07 4.56
C MET A 312 -12.39 0.88 5.67
N VAL A 313 -13.17 1.93 5.96
CA VAL A 313 -14.26 1.85 6.95
C VAL A 313 -15.48 1.24 6.29
N ASN A 314 -15.85 0.04 6.74
CA ASN A 314 -16.99 -0.71 6.20
C ASN A 314 -18.10 -0.94 7.21
N TRP A 315 -18.13 -0.20 8.31
CA TRP A 315 -19.19 -0.24 9.30
C TRP A 315 -19.81 1.15 9.52
N ARG A 316 -21.03 1.21 10.01
CA ARG A 316 -21.73 2.46 10.37
C ARG A 316 -22.73 2.19 11.48
N VAL A 317 -22.87 3.14 12.40
CA VAL A 317 -23.99 3.15 13.36
C VAL A 317 -25.09 4.07 12.83
N LEU A 318 -26.34 3.61 12.93
CA LEU A 318 -27.55 4.32 12.50
C LEU A 318 -28.47 4.50 13.72
N PRO A 319 -28.18 5.48 14.61
CA PRO A 319 -28.91 5.62 15.86
C PRO A 319 -30.40 5.90 15.70
N ALA A 320 -30.77 6.64 14.64
CA ALA A 320 -32.18 7.00 14.37
C ALA A 320 -33.07 5.77 14.12
N THR A 321 -32.51 4.70 13.55
CA THR A 321 -33.22 3.45 13.27
C THR A 321 -32.83 2.31 14.19
N ASN A 322 -31.95 2.58 15.18
CA ASN A 322 -31.38 1.58 16.09
C ASN A 322 -30.70 0.43 15.34
N GLU A 323 -29.85 0.76 14.36
CA GLU A 323 -29.21 -0.23 13.48
C GLU A 323 -27.69 -0.04 13.38
N VAL A 324 -27.01 -1.13 12.99
CA VAL A 324 -25.58 -1.15 12.66
C VAL A 324 -25.40 -1.86 11.32
N ILE A 325 -24.67 -1.24 10.42
CA ILE A 325 -24.07 -1.92 9.24
C ILE A 325 -22.72 -2.45 9.68
N TRP A 326 -22.51 -3.75 9.51
CA TRP A 326 -21.31 -4.47 9.91
C TRP A 326 -20.67 -5.19 8.74
N PHE A 327 -19.35 -5.14 8.64
CA PHE A 327 -18.56 -5.89 7.65
C PHE A 327 -18.06 -7.21 8.26
N SER A 328 -18.12 -8.29 7.47
CA SER A 328 -17.61 -9.58 7.90
C SER A 328 -17.27 -10.47 6.71
N GLU A 329 -16.19 -11.25 6.85
CA GLU A 329 -15.77 -12.28 5.89
C GLU A 329 -16.23 -13.71 6.27
N ARG A 330 -17.20 -13.84 7.18
CA ARG A 330 -17.69 -15.15 7.70
C ARG A 330 -18.19 -16.11 6.64
N ASP A 331 -18.55 -15.61 5.48
CA ASP A 331 -19.02 -16.40 4.33
C ASP A 331 -17.94 -16.48 3.22
N ASP A 332 -16.67 -16.47 3.61
CA ASP A 332 -15.49 -16.53 2.75
C ASP A 332 -15.26 -15.28 1.87
N TRP A 333 -16.17 -14.31 1.90
CA TRP A 333 -16.09 -13.04 1.16
C TRP A 333 -16.54 -11.89 2.03
N GLY A 334 -15.93 -10.72 1.85
CA GLY A 334 -16.27 -9.50 2.59
C GLY A 334 -17.67 -9.00 2.26
N GLN A 335 -18.60 -9.17 3.20
CA GLN A 335 -20.01 -8.84 3.03
C GLN A 335 -20.50 -7.86 4.10
N LEU A 336 -21.61 -7.20 3.82
CA LEU A 336 -22.30 -6.31 4.76
C LEU A 336 -23.51 -7.01 5.38
N TYR A 337 -23.68 -6.77 6.67
CA TYR A 337 -24.76 -7.30 7.50
C TYR A 337 -25.43 -6.15 8.26
N LEU A 338 -26.72 -6.26 8.49
CA LEU A 338 -27.51 -5.32 9.30
C LEU A 338 -27.81 -5.92 10.66
N TYR A 339 -27.46 -5.21 11.73
CA TYR A 339 -27.69 -5.62 13.12
C TYR A 339 -28.58 -4.61 13.84
N ASP A 340 -29.24 -5.04 14.90
CA ASP A 340 -29.89 -4.17 15.86
C ASP A 340 -28.84 -3.58 16.82
N LEU A 341 -28.79 -2.25 16.92
CA LEU A 341 -27.79 -1.52 17.69
C LEU A 341 -27.94 -1.72 19.21
N ALA A 342 -29.17 -1.90 19.71
CA ALA A 342 -29.41 -2.06 21.14
C ALA A 342 -29.09 -3.47 21.63
N THR A 343 -29.38 -4.49 20.81
CA THR A 343 -29.32 -5.92 21.21
C THR A 343 -28.15 -6.68 20.60
N GLY A 344 -27.47 -6.14 19.59
CA GLY A 344 -26.43 -6.82 18.82
C GLY A 344 -26.95 -8.02 18.00
N ARG A 345 -28.25 -8.12 17.77
CA ARG A 345 -28.85 -9.23 17.00
C ARG A 345 -28.77 -8.97 15.50
N LEU A 346 -28.36 -9.96 14.74
CA LEU A 346 -28.43 -9.92 13.29
C LEU A 346 -29.88 -9.76 12.80
N LYS A 347 -30.13 -8.75 11.97
CA LYS A 347 -31.43 -8.49 11.32
C LYS A 347 -31.48 -9.11 9.92
N THR A 348 -30.44 -8.84 9.10
CA THR A 348 -30.37 -9.39 7.74
C THR A 348 -28.95 -9.35 7.17
N LYS A 349 -28.68 -10.18 6.19
CA LYS A 349 -27.49 -10.11 5.35
C LYS A 349 -27.81 -9.17 4.18
N ILE A 350 -27.04 -8.08 4.05
CA ILE A 350 -27.27 -7.06 3.01
C ILE A 350 -26.65 -7.49 1.68
N THR A 351 -25.36 -7.89 1.68
CA THR A 351 -24.71 -8.37 0.46
C THR A 351 -24.40 -9.86 0.55
N SER A 352 -24.28 -10.54 -0.57
CA SER A 352 -24.05 -11.98 -0.62
C SER A 352 -23.38 -12.42 -1.93
N GLY A 353 -22.98 -13.69 -1.99
CA GLY A 353 -22.34 -14.30 -3.15
C GLY A 353 -20.84 -14.05 -3.19
N GLU A 354 -20.22 -14.44 -4.31
CA GLU A 354 -18.80 -14.19 -4.55
C GLU A 354 -18.49 -12.71 -4.65
N GLY A 355 -17.28 -12.32 -4.27
CA GLY A 355 -16.77 -10.96 -4.32
C GLY A 355 -17.01 -10.15 -3.05
N ASN A 356 -16.16 -9.15 -2.87
CA ASN A 356 -16.08 -8.34 -1.66
C ASN A 356 -16.82 -7.01 -1.78
N VAL A 357 -17.30 -6.50 -0.67
CA VAL A 357 -17.46 -5.08 -0.44
C VAL A 357 -16.09 -4.54 -0.07
N ALA A 358 -15.43 -3.84 -0.98
CA ALA A 358 -14.11 -3.27 -0.73
C ALA A 358 -14.20 -1.98 0.09
N GLN A 359 -15.21 -1.13 -0.20
CA GLN A 359 -15.40 0.13 0.52
C GLN A 359 -16.87 0.56 0.54
N LEU A 360 -17.44 0.76 1.73
CA LEU A 360 -18.73 1.40 1.92
C LEU A 360 -18.58 2.92 1.71
N ARG A 361 -19.17 3.46 0.63
CA ARG A 361 -18.99 4.87 0.24
C ARG A 361 -20.08 5.78 0.78
N ARG A 362 -21.32 5.31 0.85
CA ARG A 362 -22.47 6.09 1.28
C ARG A 362 -23.58 5.21 1.84
N VAL A 363 -24.18 5.69 2.92
CA VAL A 363 -25.42 5.17 3.47
C VAL A 363 -26.49 6.24 3.28
N ASP A 364 -27.51 5.94 2.51
CA ASP A 364 -28.71 6.78 2.38
C ASP A 364 -29.80 6.18 3.27
N GLU A 365 -29.92 6.73 4.47
CA GLU A 365 -30.86 6.25 5.48
C GLU A 365 -32.32 6.47 5.04
N ALA A 366 -32.60 7.59 4.33
CA ALA A 366 -33.97 7.94 3.90
C ALA A 366 -34.50 6.95 2.88
N SER A 367 -33.70 6.58 1.87
CA SER A 367 -34.06 5.59 0.85
C SER A 367 -33.71 4.16 1.24
N ARG A 368 -33.06 3.96 2.38
CA ARG A 368 -32.54 2.65 2.84
C ARG A 368 -31.64 2.01 1.79
N THR A 369 -30.72 2.79 1.20
CA THR A 369 -29.84 2.35 0.11
C THR A 369 -28.37 2.54 0.47
N LEU A 370 -27.55 1.56 0.16
CA LEU A 370 -26.10 1.60 0.31
C LEU A 370 -25.44 1.75 -1.06
N TYR A 371 -24.36 2.50 -1.09
CA TYR A 371 -23.47 2.63 -2.23
C TYR A 371 -22.05 2.20 -1.82
N PHE A 372 -21.47 1.28 -2.57
CA PHE A 372 -20.17 0.70 -2.20
C PHE A 372 -19.32 0.38 -3.42
N VAL A 373 -18.01 0.42 -3.23
CA VAL A 373 -17.05 -0.17 -4.16
C VAL A 373 -16.90 -1.65 -3.82
N GLY A 374 -16.99 -2.51 -4.81
CA GLY A 374 -16.77 -3.95 -4.66
C GLY A 374 -15.84 -4.48 -5.74
N ASN A 375 -15.26 -5.65 -5.50
CA ASN A 375 -14.43 -6.36 -6.46
C ASN A 375 -14.80 -7.84 -6.51
N ALA A 376 -14.32 -8.57 -7.52
CA ALA A 376 -14.59 -10.00 -7.75
C ALA A 376 -16.09 -10.38 -7.90
N LYS A 377 -16.99 -9.41 -8.09
CA LYS A 377 -18.44 -9.66 -8.27
C LYS A 377 -18.83 -9.91 -9.72
N GLU A 378 -18.02 -9.48 -10.68
CA GLU A 378 -18.30 -9.59 -12.11
C GLU A 378 -17.58 -10.80 -12.69
N ARG A 379 -18.32 -11.87 -12.98
CA ARG A 379 -17.77 -13.12 -13.53
C ARG A 379 -17.09 -12.90 -14.89
N GLY A 380 -15.93 -13.51 -15.08
CA GLY A 380 -15.14 -13.45 -16.32
C GLY A 380 -14.29 -12.20 -16.47
N ARG A 381 -14.32 -11.29 -15.50
CA ARG A 381 -13.42 -10.14 -15.40
C ARG A 381 -12.25 -10.43 -14.47
N ASP A 382 -11.22 -9.59 -14.50
CA ASP A 382 -10.17 -9.61 -13.49
C ASP A 382 -10.78 -9.39 -12.10
N PRO A 383 -10.64 -10.31 -11.14
CA PRO A 383 -11.31 -10.20 -9.84
C PRO A 383 -10.81 -9.04 -8.98
N TYR A 384 -9.70 -8.43 -9.35
CA TYR A 384 -9.17 -7.24 -8.67
C TYR A 384 -9.73 -5.94 -9.21
N PHE A 385 -10.50 -5.96 -10.32
CA PHE A 385 -11.19 -4.76 -10.79
C PHE A 385 -12.26 -4.33 -9.82
N ARG A 386 -12.19 -3.07 -9.41
CA ARG A 386 -13.15 -2.43 -8.53
C ARG A 386 -14.28 -1.85 -9.36
N HIS A 387 -15.49 -2.04 -8.90
CA HIS A 387 -16.70 -1.50 -9.51
C HIS A 387 -17.57 -0.82 -8.45
N PHE A 388 -18.43 0.11 -8.86
CA PHE A 388 -19.36 0.81 -7.98
C PHE A 388 -20.74 0.22 -8.08
N TYR A 389 -21.34 -0.03 -6.91
CA TYR A 389 -22.64 -0.69 -6.77
C TYR A 389 -23.57 0.10 -5.86
N ARG A 390 -24.87 -0.13 -6.02
CA ARG A 390 -25.88 0.17 -5.02
C ARG A 390 -26.66 -1.08 -4.64
N ILE A 391 -27.19 -1.11 -3.41
CA ILE A 391 -28.06 -2.17 -2.89
C ILE A 391 -28.98 -1.59 -1.83
N ARG A 392 -30.17 -2.16 -1.66
CA ARG A 392 -31.05 -1.81 -0.53
C ARG A 392 -30.58 -2.51 0.74
N MET A 393 -30.84 -1.92 1.90
CA MET A 393 -30.45 -2.51 3.19
C MET A 393 -31.18 -3.81 3.51
N ASP A 394 -32.26 -4.14 2.78
CA ASP A 394 -32.95 -5.44 2.87
C ASP A 394 -32.30 -6.54 2.01
N GLY A 395 -31.19 -6.23 1.33
CA GLY A 395 -30.45 -7.15 0.48
C GLY A 395 -30.98 -7.27 -0.95
N THR A 396 -31.98 -6.49 -1.32
CA THR A 396 -32.56 -6.51 -2.67
C THR A 396 -31.99 -5.42 -3.58
N GLY A 397 -32.12 -5.59 -4.89
CA GLY A 397 -31.84 -4.54 -5.88
C GLY A 397 -30.36 -4.24 -6.07
N LEU A 398 -29.47 -5.21 -5.91
CA LEU A 398 -28.05 -5.03 -6.26
C LEU A 398 -27.93 -4.58 -7.72
N THR A 399 -27.30 -3.44 -7.94
CA THR A 399 -27.15 -2.82 -9.26
C THR A 399 -25.71 -2.37 -9.47
N LEU A 400 -25.09 -2.80 -10.57
CA LEU A 400 -23.80 -2.31 -11.04
C LEU A 400 -23.97 -0.91 -11.67
N LEU A 401 -23.20 0.07 -11.19
CA LEU A 401 -23.26 1.47 -11.66
C LEU A 401 -22.13 1.82 -12.64
N THR A 402 -21.08 1.00 -12.69
CA THR A 402 -19.89 1.17 -13.55
C THR A 402 -19.69 -0.09 -14.39
N PRO A 403 -20.33 -0.19 -15.57
CA PRO A 403 -20.46 -1.44 -16.33
C PRO A 403 -19.20 -1.81 -17.14
N GLU A 404 -18.23 -0.91 -17.33
CA GLU A 404 -17.05 -1.14 -18.15
C GLU A 404 -16.13 -2.23 -17.52
N ASP A 405 -15.54 -3.09 -18.36
CA ASP A 405 -14.56 -4.11 -17.93
C ASP A 405 -13.20 -3.45 -17.63
N ALA A 406 -13.09 -2.80 -16.48
CA ALA A 406 -11.92 -2.04 -16.05
C ALA A 406 -11.88 -1.87 -14.52
N ASP A 407 -10.76 -1.40 -14.00
CA ASP A 407 -10.65 -0.93 -12.61
C ASP A 407 -11.17 0.51 -12.52
N HIS A 408 -12.10 0.77 -11.62
CA HIS A 408 -12.78 2.05 -11.42
C HIS A 408 -12.31 2.75 -10.15
N ASP A 409 -12.05 4.04 -10.26
CA ASP A 409 -11.80 4.96 -9.14
C ASP A 409 -12.95 5.96 -9.03
N ILE A 410 -13.59 6.00 -7.85
CA ILE A 410 -14.86 6.70 -7.63
C ILE A 410 -14.67 7.90 -6.71
N ALA A 411 -14.99 9.10 -7.20
CA ALA A 411 -15.08 10.31 -6.40
C ALA A 411 -16.54 10.78 -6.30
N LEU A 412 -17.17 10.51 -5.15
CA LEU A 412 -18.59 10.83 -4.92
C LEU A 412 -18.75 12.32 -4.59
N ALA A 413 -19.80 12.95 -5.15
CA ALA A 413 -20.18 14.31 -4.77
C ALA A 413 -20.66 14.37 -3.32
N PRO A 414 -20.41 15.48 -2.58
CA PRO A 414 -20.89 15.64 -1.20
C PRO A 414 -22.41 15.53 -1.07
N SER A 415 -23.18 15.98 -2.08
CA SER A 415 -24.63 15.79 -2.14
C SER A 415 -25.03 14.33 -2.30
N GLY A 416 -24.11 13.52 -2.84
CA GLY A 416 -24.37 12.16 -3.25
C GLY A 416 -25.30 12.01 -4.44
N GLN A 417 -25.49 13.02 -5.28
CA GLN A 417 -26.32 12.92 -6.50
C GLN A 417 -25.52 12.49 -7.71
N TYR A 418 -24.21 12.74 -7.70
CA TYR A 418 -23.29 12.47 -8.80
C TYR A 418 -22.01 11.84 -8.30
N PHE A 419 -21.26 11.23 -9.21
CA PHE A 419 -19.90 10.78 -8.96
C PHE A 419 -19.04 10.88 -10.23
N VAL A 420 -17.77 11.17 -10.04
CA VAL A 420 -16.74 11.01 -11.08
C VAL A 420 -16.28 9.57 -11.04
N ASP A 421 -16.29 8.93 -12.20
CA ASP A 421 -15.80 7.58 -12.44
C ASP A 421 -14.61 7.67 -13.39
N THR A 422 -13.42 7.31 -12.89
CA THR A 422 -12.21 7.16 -13.71
C THR A 422 -11.87 5.69 -13.83
N TYR A 423 -11.97 5.15 -15.04
CA TYR A 423 -11.74 3.73 -15.26
C TYR A 423 -10.63 3.47 -16.28
N SER A 424 -9.85 2.43 -16.03
CA SER A 424 -8.73 2.04 -16.87
C SER A 424 -8.31 0.59 -16.62
N ARG A 425 -7.40 0.08 -17.46
CA ARG A 425 -6.72 -1.20 -17.26
C ARG A 425 -5.21 -1.00 -17.42
N PRO A 426 -4.36 -1.95 -16.99
CA PRO A 426 -2.92 -1.82 -17.20
C PRO A 426 -2.52 -1.59 -18.67
N ASP A 427 -3.33 -2.08 -19.61
CA ASP A 427 -3.13 -2.01 -21.07
C ASP A 427 -3.97 -0.92 -21.76
N THR A 428 -4.85 -0.21 -21.04
CA THR A 428 -5.80 0.74 -21.60
C THR A 428 -5.78 2.06 -20.82
N PRO A 429 -5.52 3.20 -21.46
CA PRO A 429 -5.48 4.50 -20.79
C PRO A 429 -6.82 4.87 -20.16
N PRO A 430 -6.83 5.73 -19.13
CA PRO A 430 -8.03 6.05 -18.39
C PRO A 430 -9.02 6.91 -19.18
N VAL A 431 -10.28 6.68 -18.89
CA VAL A 431 -11.40 7.57 -19.24
C VAL A 431 -12.05 8.03 -17.94
N SER A 432 -12.25 9.34 -17.81
CA SER A 432 -12.98 9.93 -16.67
C SER A 432 -14.33 10.46 -17.14
N VAL A 433 -15.39 10.07 -16.47
CA VAL A 433 -16.77 10.49 -16.77
C VAL A 433 -17.47 10.98 -15.51
N LEU A 434 -18.44 11.85 -15.66
CA LEU A 434 -19.40 12.20 -14.62
C LEU A 434 -20.65 11.35 -14.81
N ARG A 435 -21.11 10.69 -13.73
CA ARG A 435 -22.32 9.87 -13.72
C ARG A 435 -23.31 10.33 -12.66
N ASP A 436 -24.61 10.06 -12.90
CA ASP A 436 -25.64 10.11 -11.86
C ASP A 436 -25.62 8.82 -10.99
N LEU A 437 -26.40 8.82 -9.91
CA LEU A 437 -26.52 7.66 -9.01
C LEU A 437 -27.25 6.43 -9.62
N ASN A 438 -27.68 6.51 -10.87
CA ASN A 438 -28.18 5.36 -11.62
C ASN A 438 -27.10 4.75 -12.55
N GLY A 439 -25.89 5.33 -12.54
CA GLY A 439 -24.76 4.91 -13.39
C GLY A 439 -24.81 5.52 -14.79
N LYS A 440 -25.79 6.39 -15.10
CA LYS A 440 -25.91 7.04 -16.40
C LYS A 440 -24.79 8.08 -16.55
N THR A 441 -24.01 7.99 -17.62
CA THR A 441 -23.02 9.01 -17.99
C THR A 441 -23.72 10.31 -18.36
N ILE A 442 -23.36 11.39 -17.68
CA ILE A 442 -23.82 12.76 -17.93
C ILE A 442 -22.91 13.44 -18.96
N VAL A 443 -21.58 13.37 -18.71
CA VAL A 443 -20.60 13.98 -19.60
C VAL A 443 -19.25 13.29 -19.43
N THR A 444 -18.49 13.16 -20.54
CA THR A 444 -17.09 12.73 -20.51
C THR A 444 -16.23 13.90 -20.08
N LEU A 445 -15.40 13.67 -19.06
CA LEU A 445 -14.50 14.68 -18.50
C LEU A 445 -13.15 14.69 -19.23
N GLU A 446 -12.44 13.56 -19.20
CA GLU A 446 -11.16 13.40 -19.84
C GLU A 446 -11.02 12.01 -20.47
N THR A 447 -10.20 11.94 -21.51
CA THR A 447 -9.73 10.68 -22.13
C THR A 447 -8.22 10.72 -22.17
N GLY A 448 -7.59 9.72 -21.61
CA GLY A 448 -6.13 9.62 -21.56
C GLY A 448 -5.49 9.54 -22.94
N ASP A 449 -4.63 10.50 -23.26
CA ASP A 449 -3.83 10.48 -24.47
C ASP A 449 -2.43 9.94 -24.19
N ILE A 450 -2.11 8.82 -24.83
CA ILE A 450 -0.82 8.13 -24.75
C ILE A 450 -0.12 8.08 -26.13
N SER A 451 -0.51 8.91 -27.08
CA SER A 451 0.04 8.93 -28.43
C SER A 451 1.56 9.17 -28.44
N ARG A 452 2.02 10.15 -27.64
CA ARG A 452 3.45 10.45 -27.47
C ARG A 452 4.22 9.31 -26.79
N LEU A 453 3.60 8.65 -25.80
CA LEU A 453 4.17 7.50 -25.12
C LEU A 453 4.36 6.32 -26.09
N ARG A 454 3.35 6.04 -26.93
CA ARG A 454 3.44 5.02 -27.98
C ARG A 454 4.48 5.37 -29.05
N ALA A 455 4.55 6.64 -29.46
CA ALA A 455 5.56 7.12 -30.40
C ALA A 455 7.00 6.97 -29.85
N ALA A 456 7.17 7.04 -28.52
CA ALA A 456 8.44 6.74 -27.84
C ALA A 456 8.78 5.24 -27.76
N GLY A 457 7.91 4.37 -28.31
CA GLY A 457 8.11 2.92 -28.37
C GLY A 457 7.52 2.14 -27.20
N TRP A 458 6.82 2.79 -26.28
CA TRP A 458 6.19 2.11 -25.14
C TRP A 458 5.12 1.11 -25.61
N LYS A 459 5.12 -0.06 -24.95
CA LYS A 459 4.08 -1.07 -25.08
C LYS A 459 3.49 -1.37 -23.70
N PRO A 460 2.18 -1.66 -23.63
CA PRO A 460 1.57 -2.05 -22.35
C PRO A 460 2.11 -3.40 -21.86
N PRO A 461 2.15 -3.62 -20.54
CA PRO A 461 2.41 -4.95 -20.01
C PRO A 461 1.32 -5.94 -20.45
N MET A 462 1.69 -7.19 -20.64
CA MET A 462 0.74 -8.25 -20.93
C MET A 462 0.03 -8.65 -19.65
N ARG A 463 -1.30 -8.60 -19.63
CA ARG A 463 -2.09 -9.21 -18.55
C ARG A 463 -2.00 -10.72 -18.69
N ILE A 464 -1.66 -11.41 -17.60
CA ILE A 464 -1.53 -12.86 -17.56
C ILE A 464 -2.46 -13.48 -16.53
N THR A 465 -2.90 -14.68 -16.82
CA THR A 465 -3.54 -15.57 -15.86
C THR A 465 -2.78 -16.89 -15.89
N VAL A 466 -2.38 -17.38 -14.72
CA VAL A 466 -1.66 -18.65 -14.53
C VAL A 466 -2.30 -19.43 -13.40
N LYS A 467 -2.04 -20.74 -13.33
CA LYS A 467 -2.51 -21.56 -12.23
C LYS A 467 -1.60 -21.48 -11.02
N GLY A 468 -2.21 -21.43 -9.84
CA GLY A 468 -1.51 -21.50 -8.55
C GLY A 468 -0.93 -22.88 -8.27
N ARG A 469 -0.33 -23.01 -7.07
CA ARG A 469 0.31 -24.22 -6.55
C ARG A 469 -0.60 -25.46 -6.55
N ASP A 470 -1.90 -25.26 -6.48
CA ASP A 470 -2.93 -26.31 -6.47
C ASP A 470 -3.33 -26.79 -7.89
N GLY A 471 -2.80 -26.14 -8.93
CA GLY A 471 -3.12 -26.42 -10.33
C GLY A 471 -4.55 -26.04 -10.75
N LYS A 472 -5.29 -25.34 -9.89
CA LYS A 472 -6.73 -25.03 -10.11
C LYS A 472 -7.02 -23.54 -10.01
N THR A 473 -6.52 -22.87 -8.97
CA THR A 473 -6.79 -21.46 -8.67
C THR A 473 -6.16 -20.58 -9.73
N ASP A 474 -6.94 -19.69 -10.33
CA ASP A 474 -6.42 -18.67 -11.25
C ASP A 474 -5.74 -17.56 -10.48
N LEU A 475 -4.49 -17.29 -10.83
CA LEU A 475 -3.67 -16.18 -10.35
C LEU A 475 -3.51 -15.16 -11.47
N TYR A 476 -3.58 -13.89 -11.11
CA TYR A 476 -3.54 -12.77 -12.06
C TYR A 476 -2.24 -12.00 -11.90
N GLY A 477 -1.69 -11.56 -13.02
CA GLY A 477 -0.39 -10.89 -13.01
C GLY A 477 -0.14 -10.02 -14.24
N LEU A 478 1.06 -9.46 -14.28
CA LEU A 478 1.58 -8.68 -15.39
C LEU A 478 2.91 -9.25 -15.85
N LEU A 479 3.11 -9.27 -17.17
CA LEU A 479 4.35 -9.70 -17.81
C LEU A 479 4.89 -8.56 -18.68
N TYR A 480 6.12 -8.17 -18.43
CA TYR A 480 6.84 -7.14 -19.17
C TYR A 480 7.89 -7.79 -20.06
N THR A 481 7.96 -7.35 -21.30
CA THR A 481 8.93 -7.85 -22.29
C THR A 481 9.68 -6.68 -22.91
N PRO A 482 10.88 -6.91 -23.46
CA PRO A 482 11.53 -5.91 -24.29
C PRO A 482 10.57 -5.40 -25.39
N THR A 483 10.55 -4.11 -25.65
CA THR A 483 9.69 -3.54 -26.71
C THR A 483 10.04 -4.06 -28.10
N ASN A 484 11.27 -4.55 -28.29
CA ASN A 484 11.79 -5.19 -29.49
C ASN A 484 11.98 -6.71 -29.32
N LEU A 485 11.12 -7.37 -28.52
CA LEU A 485 11.20 -8.82 -28.28
C LEU A 485 11.40 -9.61 -29.58
N ASP A 486 12.45 -10.42 -29.60
CA ASP A 486 12.73 -11.39 -30.65
C ASP A 486 12.36 -12.79 -30.12
N SER A 487 11.24 -13.32 -30.55
CA SER A 487 10.71 -14.61 -30.08
C SER A 487 11.57 -15.83 -30.43
N THR A 488 12.63 -15.66 -31.24
CA THR A 488 13.60 -16.72 -31.55
C THR A 488 14.71 -16.84 -30.53
N LYS A 489 14.87 -15.82 -29.66
CA LYS A 489 15.86 -15.77 -28.58
C LYS A 489 15.27 -16.23 -27.23
N LYS A 490 16.17 -16.50 -26.29
CA LYS A 490 15.84 -16.83 -24.90
C LYS A 490 16.16 -15.66 -23.98
N TYR A 491 15.21 -15.30 -23.12
CA TYR A 491 15.33 -14.19 -22.17
C TYR A 491 15.25 -14.72 -20.73
N PRO A 492 16.20 -14.38 -19.86
CA PRO A 492 16.06 -14.63 -18.42
C PRO A 492 14.76 -14.04 -17.89
N ILE A 493 14.11 -14.75 -16.95
CA ILE A 493 12.90 -14.25 -16.30
C ILE A 493 13.21 -13.74 -14.90
N VAL A 494 12.71 -12.55 -14.57
CA VAL A 494 12.87 -11.92 -13.26
C VAL A 494 11.51 -11.74 -12.61
N ASN A 495 11.30 -12.30 -11.44
CA ASN A 495 10.12 -12.07 -10.62
C ASN A 495 10.32 -10.79 -9.79
N HIS A 496 9.47 -9.79 -9.98
CA HIS A 496 9.33 -8.66 -9.08
C HIS A 496 8.23 -9.00 -8.07
N ILE A 497 8.60 -9.15 -6.81
CA ILE A 497 7.72 -9.71 -5.79
C ILE A 497 7.44 -8.73 -4.65
N TYR A 498 6.16 -8.63 -4.28
CA TYR A 498 5.70 -8.13 -2.98
C TYR A 498 4.52 -9.01 -2.56
N PRO A 499 4.75 -10.08 -1.78
CA PRO A 499 3.72 -11.12 -1.55
C PRO A 499 2.64 -10.70 -0.56
N GLY A 500 2.82 -9.58 0.12
CA GLY A 500 1.96 -8.97 1.13
C GLY A 500 1.45 -9.92 2.11
N PRO A 501 0.81 -9.88 3.20
CA PRO A 501 -0.65 -10.12 3.22
C PRO A 501 -1.49 -8.83 3.13
N GLN A 502 -0.91 -7.69 3.31
CA GLN A 502 -1.64 -6.41 3.22
C GLN A 502 -1.74 -5.85 1.78
N THR A 503 -0.97 -6.39 0.82
CA THR A 503 -0.99 -5.97 -0.59
C THR A 503 -0.46 -7.08 -1.50
N GLY A 504 -0.59 -6.95 -2.80
CA GLY A 504 -0.04 -7.87 -3.79
C GLY A 504 1.10 -7.26 -4.61
N SER A 505 1.79 -8.10 -5.38
CA SER A 505 2.90 -7.70 -6.26
C SER A 505 2.44 -6.75 -7.37
N VAL A 506 1.28 -7.00 -7.95
CA VAL A 506 0.73 -6.18 -9.04
C VAL A 506 0.17 -4.86 -8.52
N GLY A 507 -0.39 -4.84 -7.30
CA GLY A 507 -1.03 -3.66 -6.73
C GLY A 507 -2.26 -3.20 -7.53
N GLY A 508 -2.40 -1.90 -7.75
CA GLY A 508 -3.55 -1.34 -8.47
C GLY A 508 -3.66 -1.82 -9.92
N ARG A 509 -4.87 -2.06 -10.40
CA ARG A 509 -5.16 -2.59 -11.74
C ARG A 509 -5.41 -1.51 -12.80
N GLY A 510 -5.39 -0.25 -12.43
CA GLY A 510 -5.53 0.85 -13.37
C GLY A 510 -4.28 1.07 -14.24
N PHE A 511 -4.40 1.93 -15.23
CA PHE A 511 -3.31 2.34 -16.11
C PHE A 511 -2.18 3.03 -15.33
N SER A 512 -0.95 2.67 -15.65
CA SER A 512 0.25 3.42 -15.26
C SER A 512 1.27 3.37 -16.40
N PRO A 513 1.85 4.50 -16.81
CA PRO A 513 2.87 4.51 -17.88
C PRO A 513 4.18 3.86 -17.43
N ALA A 514 4.43 3.80 -16.11
CA ALA A 514 5.54 3.05 -15.51
C ALA A 514 5.08 2.45 -14.17
N ARG A 515 5.35 1.18 -13.96
CA ARG A 515 5.17 0.44 -12.71
C ARG A 515 6.56 0.07 -12.20
N GLY A 516 7.07 0.85 -11.23
CA GLY A 516 8.46 0.74 -10.81
C GLY A 516 9.42 0.85 -11.99
N ASP A 517 10.42 -0.03 -12.03
CA ASP A 517 11.40 -0.14 -13.10
C ASP A 517 11.24 -1.43 -13.96
N ALA A 518 10.10 -2.13 -13.86
CA ALA A 518 9.88 -3.42 -14.51
C ALA A 518 10.05 -3.36 -16.05
N GLN A 519 9.47 -2.36 -16.74
CA GLN A 519 9.67 -2.20 -18.17
C GLN A 519 11.11 -1.80 -18.50
N ALA A 520 11.73 -0.94 -17.70
CA ALA A 520 13.11 -0.53 -17.90
C ALA A 520 14.07 -1.73 -17.80
N LEU A 521 13.86 -2.59 -16.80
CA LEU A 521 14.62 -3.83 -16.63
C LEU A 521 14.39 -4.78 -17.82
N ALA A 522 13.16 -4.86 -18.33
CA ALA A 522 12.87 -5.65 -19.54
C ALA A 522 13.66 -5.16 -20.75
N GLU A 523 13.84 -3.84 -20.95
CA GLU A 523 14.62 -3.27 -22.05
C GLU A 523 16.11 -3.66 -22.03
N LEU A 524 16.62 -4.10 -20.89
CA LEU A 524 17.99 -4.63 -20.76
C LEU A 524 18.13 -6.09 -21.21
N GLY A 525 17.04 -6.72 -21.65
CA GLY A 525 17.05 -8.09 -22.17
C GLY A 525 16.49 -9.13 -21.21
N PHE A 526 15.61 -8.74 -20.30
CA PHE A 526 14.90 -9.63 -19.38
C PHE A 526 13.42 -9.73 -19.74
N VAL A 527 12.76 -10.71 -19.17
CA VAL A 527 11.31 -10.76 -18.99
C VAL A 527 11.02 -10.54 -17.52
N VAL A 528 10.17 -9.58 -17.20
CA VAL A 528 9.81 -9.30 -15.79
C VAL A 528 8.36 -9.72 -15.54
N VAL A 529 8.12 -10.42 -14.44
CA VAL A 529 6.79 -10.91 -14.08
C VAL A 529 6.41 -10.49 -12.66
N GLU A 530 5.16 -10.10 -12.50
CA GLU A 530 4.49 -9.83 -11.22
C GLU A 530 3.25 -10.72 -11.14
N ILE A 531 3.09 -11.50 -10.07
CA ILE A 531 1.94 -12.41 -9.87
C ILE A 531 1.41 -12.22 -8.45
N ASP A 532 0.08 -12.04 -8.30
CA ASP A 532 -0.57 -12.08 -7.01
C ASP A 532 -0.93 -13.52 -6.65
N GLY A 533 -0.15 -14.11 -5.74
CA GLY A 533 -0.31 -15.48 -5.28
C GLY A 533 -1.32 -15.61 -4.15
N MET A 534 -1.59 -16.85 -3.75
CA MET A 534 -2.47 -17.19 -2.63
C MET A 534 -1.86 -16.64 -1.32
N GLY A 535 -2.63 -15.88 -0.56
CA GLY A 535 -2.21 -15.15 0.63
C GLY A 535 -2.22 -13.62 0.45
N THR A 536 -2.41 -13.12 -0.79
CA THR A 536 -2.60 -11.68 -1.04
C THR A 536 -4.07 -11.28 -0.86
N PRO A 537 -4.39 -10.01 -0.53
CA PRO A 537 -5.74 -9.56 -0.22
C PRO A 537 -6.62 -9.41 -1.47
N TRP A 538 -7.87 -9.02 -1.27
CA TRP A 538 -8.88 -8.70 -2.29
C TRP A 538 -9.45 -9.91 -3.04
N ARG A 539 -9.24 -11.11 -2.54
CA ARG A 539 -9.91 -12.34 -2.95
C ARG A 539 -10.78 -12.87 -1.80
N SER A 540 -11.13 -14.16 -1.82
CA SER A 540 -11.84 -14.77 -0.70
C SER A 540 -10.98 -14.84 0.58
N LYS A 541 -11.61 -14.97 1.74
CA LYS A 541 -10.92 -15.13 3.02
C LYS A 541 -9.97 -16.34 2.99
N SER A 542 -10.43 -17.45 2.47
CA SER A 542 -9.62 -18.67 2.32
C SER A 542 -8.41 -18.48 1.40
N PHE A 543 -8.51 -17.64 0.36
CA PHE A 543 -7.38 -17.28 -0.48
C PHE A 543 -6.40 -16.36 0.28
N HIS A 544 -6.91 -15.37 1.01
CA HIS A 544 -6.09 -14.43 1.78
C HIS A 544 -5.36 -15.14 2.94
N ASP A 545 -6.01 -16.09 3.60
CA ASP A 545 -5.44 -16.84 4.72
C ASP A 545 -4.51 -17.99 4.32
N ALA A 546 -4.20 -18.17 3.04
CA ALA A 546 -3.52 -19.35 2.53
C ALA A 546 -2.18 -19.66 3.21
N TYR A 547 -1.49 -18.64 3.71
CA TYR A 547 -0.25 -18.83 4.47
C TYR A 547 -0.27 -18.19 5.88
N TYR A 548 -1.45 -17.95 6.45
CA TYR A 548 -1.56 -17.50 7.83
C TYR A 548 -0.78 -18.43 8.77
N GLY A 549 0.04 -17.85 9.65
CA GLY A 549 0.92 -18.60 10.55
C GLY A 549 2.14 -19.24 9.88
N LYS A 550 2.38 -18.98 8.58
CA LYS A 550 3.50 -19.50 7.78
C LYS A 550 4.02 -18.42 6.84
N MET A 551 4.45 -17.31 7.41
CA MET A 551 4.80 -16.13 6.61
C MET A 551 5.97 -16.33 5.64
N GLY A 552 6.86 -17.29 5.89
CA GLY A 552 7.91 -17.67 4.97
C GLY A 552 7.43 -18.41 3.71
N ASP A 553 6.13 -18.72 3.57
CA ASP A 553 5.57 -19.16 2.30
C ASP A 553 5.70 -18.06 1.22
N ASN A 554 5.44 -16.80 1.60
CA ASN A 554 5.64 -15.63 0.72
C ASN A 554 5.03 -15.80 -0.68
N THR A 555 3.98 -16.61 -0.84
CA THR A 555 3.42 -17.03 -2.15
C THR A 555 4.42 -17.70 -3.09
N LEU A 556 5.60 -18.08 -2.63
CA LEU A 556 6.68 -18.61 -3.48
C LEU A 556 6.30 -19.86 -4.27
N PRO A 557 5.54 -20.82 -3.71
CA PRO A 557 5.06 -21.95 -4.51
C PRO A 557 4.23 -21.54 -5.73
N ASP A 558 3.43 -20.47 -5.59
CA ASP A 558 2.61 -19.92 -6.68
C ASP A 558 3.47 -19.19 -7.71
N GLN A 559 4.48 -18.44 -7.25
CA GLN A 559 5.43 -17.77 -8.15
C GLN A 559 6.16 -18.79 -9.03
N VAL A 560 6.67 -19.86 -8.42
CA VAL A 560 7.37 -20.94 -9.16
C VAL A 560 6.42 -21.66 -10.13
N ALA A 561 5.19 -21.96 -9.71
CA ALA A 561 4.19 -22.60 -10.56
C ALA A 561 3.83 -21.72 -11.75
N GLY A 562 3.53 -20.43 -11.52
CA GLY A 562 3.19 -19.47 -12.55
C GLY A 562 4.32 -19.23 -13.54
N MET A 563 5.57 -19.08 -13.07
CA MET A 563 6.73 -18.90 -13.94
C MET A 563 6.97 -20.14 -14.83
N ARG A 564 6.78 -21.36 -14.31
CA ARG A 564 6.85 -22.60 -15.08
C ARG A 564 5.76 -22.68 -16.15
N GLU A 565 4.53 -22.32 -15.81
CA GLU A 565 3.43 -22.27 -16.78
C GLU A 565 3.72 -21.25 -17.89
N LEU A 566 4.18 -20.04 -17.55
CA LEU A 566 4.54 -19.03 -18.53
C LEU A 566 5.63 -19.52 -19.49
N ALA A 567 6.67 -20.20 -18.99
CA ALA A 567 7.73 -20.73 -19.84
C ALA A 567 7.24 -21.90 -20.74
N SER A 568 6.22 -22.65 -20.33
CA SER A 568 5.58 -23.65 -21.19
C SER A 568 4.78 -23.01 -22.33
N ARG A 569 4.17 -21.84 -22.08
CA ARG A 569 3.38 -21.06 -23.05
C ARG A 569 4.25 -20.23 -23.98
N PHE A 570 5.35 -19.70 -23.45
CA PHE A 570 6.23 -18.76 -24.16
C PHE A 570 7.66 -19.32 -24.22
N ARG A 571 8.01 -19.94 -25.36
CA ARG A 571 9.31 -20.61 -25.56
C ARG A 571 10.52 -19.68 -25.45
N TRP A 572 10.33 -18.39 -25.55
CA TRP A 572 11.38 -17.38 -25.38
C TRP A 572 11.70 -17.08 -23.91
N ILE A 573 10.96 -17.61 -22.92
CA ILE A 573 11.33 -17.54 -21.51
C ILE A 573 12.38 -18.58 -21.17
N ASP A 574 13.43 -18.18 -20.47
CA ASP A 574 14.50 -19.04 -19.98
C ASP A 574 14.39 -19.20 -18.45
N LEU A 575 13.87 -20.34 -18.01
CA LEU A 575 13.76 -20.65 -16.57
C LEU A 575 15.09 -21.06 -15.94
N ASP A 576 16.09 -21.51 -16.72
CA ASP A 576 17.42 -21.85 -16.18
C ASP A 576 18.16 -20.58 -15.71
N ARG A 577 17.65 -19.41 -16.11
CA ARG A 577 18.09 -18.09 -15.67
C ARG A 577 16.93 -17.32 -15.04
N ALA A 578 16.40 -17.84 -13.91
CA ALA A 578 15.38 -17.18 -13.12
C ALA A 578 16.00 -16.29 -12.04
N GLY A 579 15.57 -15.03 -11.98
CA GLY A 579 15.91 -14.07 -10.93
C GLY A 579 14.70 -13.62 -10.13
N ILE A 580 14.95 -12.96 -9.01
CA ILE A 580 13.89 -12.42 -8.14
C ILE A 580 14.40 -11.16 -7.44
N TYR A 581 13.54 -10.15 -7.26
CA TYR A 581 13.82 -9.00 -6.43
C TYR A 581 12.57 -8.42 -5.80
N GLY A 582 12.77 -7.73 -4.69
CA GLY A 582 11.73 -7.01 -4.00
C GLY A 582 12.24 -6.20 -2.83
N HIS A 583 11.40 -5.30 -2.36
CA HIS A 583 11.67 -4.37 -1.28
C HIS A 583 10.78 -4.66 -0.08
N SER A 584 11.27 -4.44 1.18
CA SER A 584 10.47 -4.67 2.39
C SER A 584 10.00 -6.14 2.49
N GLY A 585 8.70 -6.41 2.61
CA GLY A 585 8.15 -7.76 2.48
C GLY A 585 8.60 -8.50 1.21
N GLY A 586 8.83 -7.77 0.12
CA GLY A 586 9.43 -8.33 -1.11
C GLY A 586 10.92 -8.67 -0.93
N GLY A 587 11.65 -7.94 -0.10
CA GLY A 587 13.02 -8.27 0.29
C GLY A 587 13.09 -9.53 1.14
N PHE A 588 12.17 -9.68 2.10
CA PHE A 588 11.98 -10.91 2.86
C PHE A 588 11.72 -12.11 1.93
N ALA A 589 10.73 -11.99 1.04
CA ALA A 589 10.38 -13.03 0.08
C ALA A 589 11.54 -13.37 -0.87
N THR A 590 12.32 -12.39 -1.30
CA THR A 590 13.48 -12.61 -2.19
C THR A 590 14.55 -13.44 -1.52
N ALA A 591 14.96 -13.10 -0.28
CA ALA A 591 15.93 -13.90 0.44
C ALA A 591 15.40 -15.30 0.74
N ASP A 592 14.13 -15.41 1.13
CA ASP A 592 13.46 -16.68 1.38
C ASP A 592 13.40 -17.56 0.11
N ALA A 593 13.11 -16.98 -1.04
CA ALA A 593 13.16 -17.67 -2.34
C ALA A 593 14.54 -18.23 -2.65
N MET A 594 15.60 -17.46 -2.41
CA MET A 594 16.99 -17.90 -2.63
C MET A 594 17.40 -19.04 -1.70
N PHE A 595 16.76 -19.15 -0.53
CA PHE A 595 17.05 -20.20 0.45
C PHE A 595 16.13 -21.41 0.35
N ARG A 596 14.83 -21.22 0.03
CA ARG A 596 13.86 -22.34 -0.11
C ARG A 596 13.85 -22.96 -1.50
N TYR A 597 14.16 -22.16 -2.54
CA TYR A 597 14.20 -22.60 -3.94
C TYR A 597 15.56 -22.35 -4.61
N PRO A 598 16.69 -22.80 -3.99
CA PRO A 598 18.04 -22.47 -4.44
C PRO A 598 18.41 -23.07 -5.81
N ASP A 599 17.66 -24.09 -6.25
CA ASP A 599 17.85 -24.69 -7.56
C ASP A 599 17.01 -24.02 -8.64
N PHE A 600 16.02 -23.20 -8.26
CA PHE A 600 15.17 -22.47 -9.20
C PHE A 600 15.71 -21.04 -9.40
N PHE A 601 15.82 -20.24 -8.35
CA PHE A 601 16.32 -18.87 -8.45
C PHE A 601 17.85 -18.83 -8.44
N LYS A 602 18.43 -18.15 -9.45
CA LYS A 602 19.88 -18.04 -9.64
C LYS A 602 20.44 -16.73 -9.10
N VAL A 603 19.65 -15.65 -9.14
CA VAL A 603 20.05 -14.32 -8.70
C VAL A 603 18.90 -13.68 -7.92
N GLY A 604 19.20 -13.20 -6.70
CA GLY A 604 18.25 -12.48 -5.84
C GLY A 604 18.79 -11.11 -5.44
N ILE A 605 17.90 -10.10 -5.39
CA ILE A 605 18.21 -8.78 -4.83
C ILE A 605 17.17 -8.49 -3.77
N SER A 606 17.56 -8.61 -2.51
CA SER A 606 16.71 -8.40 -1.33
C SER A 606 16.97 -7.02 -0.75
N GLU A 607 15.95 -6.15 -0.80
CA GLU A 607 16.04 -4.78 -0.33
C GLU A 607 15.20 -4.59 0.93
N ALA A 608 15.79 -4.11 2.02
CA ALA A 608 15.13 -3.77 3.29
C ALA A 608 14.17 -4.86 3.82
N GLY A 609 14.57 -6.13 3.72
CA GLY A 609 13.70 -7.25 4.09
C GLY A 609 13.54 -7.42 5.60
N ASN A 610 12.30 -7.65 6.06
CA ASN A 610 11.96 -8.03 7.42
C ASN A 610 12.17 -9.56 7.62
N HIS A 611 13.42 -9.96 7.61
CA HIS A 611 13.89 -11.36 7.51
C HIS A 611 13.51 -12.26 8.69
N ASP A 612 13.21 -11.66 9.84
CA ASP A 612 12.75 -12.34 11.05
C ASP A 612 11.62 -11.51 11.67
N GLN A 613 10.42 -12.07 11.68
CA GLN A 613 9.26 -11.34 12.22
C GLN A 613 9.34 -11.08 13.73
N ARG A 614 10.26 -11.73 14.46
CA ARG A 614 10.55 -11.42 15.87
C ARG A 614 11.31 -10.11 16.05
N GLU A 615 11.86 -9.54 14.97
CA GLU A 615 12.59 -8.26 14.90
C GLU A 615 11.82 -7.19 14.12
N TYR A 616 10.51 -7.40 13.91
CA TYR A 616 9.61 -6.46 13.27
C TYR A 616 8.43 -6.15 14.17
N GLU A 617 7.66 -5.07 13.91
CA GLU A 617 6.62 -4.61 14.84
C GLU A 617 5.55 -5.67 15.13
N ASP A 618 5.09 -5.69 16.38
CA ASP A 618 4.23 -6.73 16.93
C ASP A 618 2.88 -6.84 16.23
N ASP A 619 2.23 -5.73 15.94
CA ASP A 619 0.88 -5.72 15.39
C ASP A 619 0.80 -6.32 13.99
N TRP A 620 1.80 -6.10 13.13
CA TRP A 620 1.87 -6.73 11.81
C TRP A 620 2.27 -8.22 11.92
N GLY A 621 3.29 -8.51 12.73
CA GLY A 621 3.78 -9.88 12.93
C GLY A 621 2.71 -10.77 13.55
N GLU A 622 2.10 -10.33 14.66
CA GLU A 622 1.09 -11.11 15.38
C GLU A 622 -0.25 -11.23 14.64
N ARG A 623 -0.58 -10.27 13.76
CA ARG A 623 -1.76 -10.34 12.90
C ARG A 623 -1.69 -11.50 11.92
N TYR A 624 -0.55 -11.70 11.26
CA TYR A 624 -0.46 -12.64 10.14
C TYR A 624 0.28 -13.94 10.48
N GLN A 625 1.14 -13.93 11.49
CA GLN A 625 1.81 -15.13 12.02
C GLN A 625 1.09 -15.71 13.24
N GLY A 626 0.20 -14.93 13.88
CA GLY A 626 -0.38 -15.23 15.19
C GLY A 626 0.58 -14.88 16.33
N LEU A 627 0.12 -14.94 17.58
CA LEU A 627 0.95 -14.67 18.75
C LEU A 627 2.21 -15.54 18.77
N LEU A 628 3.32 -14.98 19.23
CA LEU A 628 4.54 -15.74 19.45
C LEU A 628 4.36 -16.73 20.61
N VAL A 629 4.44 -18.02 20.30
CA VAL A 629 4.29 -19.10 21.26
C VAL A 629 5.60 -19.88 21.34
N ARG A 630 6.22 -19.89 22.52
CA ARG A 630 7.42 -20.67 22.81
C ARG A 630 7.05 -22.11 23.15
N THR A 631 7.75 -23.06 22.56
CA THR A 631 7.63 -24.49 22.82
C THR A 631 8.48 -24.89 24.02
N ALA A 632 8.21 -26.05 24.62
CA ALA A 632 8.94 -26.58 25.77
C ALA A 632 10.44 -26.82 25.51
N ASN A 633 10.84 -27.01 24.23
CA ASN A 633 12.25 -27.19 23.84
C ASN A 633 12.97 -25.87 23.55
N GLY A 634 12.33 -24.72 23.81
CA GLY A 634 12.92 -23.40 23.60
C GLY A 634 12.82 -22.83 22.19
N SER A 635 12.22 -23.55 21.22
CA SER A 635 11.85 -23.01 19.91
C SER A 635 10.54 -22.23 19.98
N ASP A 636 10.18 -21.56 18.90
CA ASP A 636 8.92 -20.83 18.76
C ASP A 636 8.31 -21.02 17.36
N ASN A 637 7.07 -20.56 17.16
CA ASN A 637 6.35 -20.69 15.90
C ASN A 637 6.81 -19.68 14.83
N TYR A 638 7.70 -18.74 15.15
CA TYR A 638 8.28 -17.78 14.19
C TYR A 638 9.61 -18.28 13.61
N ALA A 639 10.37 -19.07 14.39
CA ALA A 639 11.68 -19.55 13.98
C ALA A 639 11.72 -20.28 12.62
N PRO A 640 10.76 -21.15 12.26
CA PRO A 640 10.76 -21.84 10.95
C PRO A 640 10.64 -20.87 9.75
N GLU A 641 10.16 -19.68 9.99
CA GLU A 641 9.89 -18.67 8.95
C GLU A 641 11.02 -17.63 8.82
N ALA A 642 12.03 -17.69 9.70
CA ALA A 642 13.12 -16.73 9.75
C ALA A 642 14.23 -17.06 8.74
N ASN A 643 14.53 -16.12 7.86
CA ASN A 643 15.49 -16.30 6.75
C ASN A 643 16.90 -16.70 7.20
N GLN A 644 17.41 -16.15 8.31
CA GLN A 644 18.75 -16.50 8.79
C GLN A 644 18.89 -17.98 9.16
N LEU A 645 17.81 -18.67 9.51
CA LEU A 645 17.87 -20.10 9.81
C LEU A 645 17.98 -20.98 8.54
N LEU A 646 17.68 -20.40 7.38
CA LEU A 646 17.71 -21.04 6.06
C LEU A 646 18.96 -20.66 5.25
N ALA A 647 19.76 -19.69 5.70
CA ALA A 647 20.87 -19.07 4.97
C ALA A 647 21.89 -20.09 4.42
N LYS A 648 22.12 -21.22 5.12
CA LYS A 648 23.00 -22.32 4.69
C LYS A 648 22.61 -22.93 3.33
N ASN A 649 21.38 -22.76 2.88
CA ASN A 649 20.88 -23.34 1.63
C ASN A 649 21.21 -22.49 0.39
N LEU A 650 21.74 -21.27 0.55
CA LEU A 650 22.10 -20.41 -0.57
C LEU A 650 23.01 -21.11 -1.58
N LYS A 651 22.63 -21.08 -2.86
CA LYS A 651 23.45 -21.59 -3.99
C LYS A 651 23.71 -20.51 -5.04
N GLY A 652 22.75 -19.61 -5.27
CA GLY A 652 22.81 -18.54 -6.27
C GLY A 652 23.56 -17.30 -5.78
N LYS A 653 23.48 -16.22 -6.57
CA LYS A 653 24.03 -14.89 -6.25
C LYS A 653 22.96 -14.06 -5.52
N LEU A 654 23.29 -13.59 -4.32
CA LEU A 654 22.39 -12.78 -3.49
C LEU A 654 23.05 -11.44 -3.16
N LEU A 655 22.33 -10.37 -3.50
CA LEU A 655 22.60 -9.00 -3.01
C LEU A 655 21.60 -8.66 -1.90
N LEU A 656 22.12 -8.37 -0.72
CA LEU A 656 21.37 -7.78 0.40
C LEU A 656 21.61 -6.27 0.41
N ALA A 657 20.55 -5.46 0.39
CA ALA A 657 20.64 -4.01 0.45
C ALA A 657 19.78 -3.45 1.58
N HIS A 658 20.32 -2.51 2.39
CA HIS A 658 19.57 -1.91 3.49
C HIS A 658 20.00 -0.47 3.79
N GLY A 659 19.02 0.39 4.12
CA GLY A 659 19.26 1.73 4.63
C GLY A 659 19.64 1.72 6.10
N THR A 660 20.69 2.43 6.50
CA THR A 660 21.16 2.39 7.91
C THR A 660 20.29 3.20 8.87
N GLN A 661 19.36 4.01 8.34
CA GLN A 661 18.36 4.78 9.09
C GLN A 661 16.93 4.31 8.78
N ASP A 662 16.78 3.03 8.47
CA ASP A 662 15.49 2.41 8.27
C ASP A 662 14.78 2.21 9.62
N ASP A 663 13.81 3.04 9.89
CA ASP A 663 13.01 3.03 11.13
C ASP A 663 11.72 2.21 10.99
N ASN A 664 11.38 1.77 9.78
CA ASN A 664 10.30 0.83 9.52
C ASN A 664 10.79 -0.62 9.73
N VAL A 665 11.71 -1.08 8.87
CA VAL A 665 12.37 -2.37 9.02
C VAL A 665 13.79 -2.14 9.53
N PRO A 666 14.07 -2.36 10.81
CA PRO A 666 15.40 -2.10 11.36
C PRO A 666 16.47 -2.90 10.63
N PRO A 667 17.65 -2.30 10.30
CA PRO A 667 18.71 -2.97 9.53
C PRO A 667 19.28 -4.21 10.21
N TYR A 668 18.98 -4.41 11.49
CA TYR A 668 19.33 -5.63 12.25
C TYR A 668 18.76 -6.88 11.58
N ASN A 669 17.56 -6.80 10.97
CA ASN A 669 16.98 -7.90 10.19
C ASN A 669 17.96 -8.43 9.13
N THR A 670 18.53 -7.55 8.31
CA THR A 670 19.52 -7.93 7.30
C THR A 670 20.83 -8.40 7.94
N LEU A 671 21.29 -7.79 9.05
CA LEU A 671 22.52 -8.19 9.72
C LEU A 671 22.43 -9.60 10.33
N LEU A 672 21.25 -10.05 10.77
CA LEU A 672 21.03 -11.44 11.19
C LEU A 672 21.29 -12.43 10.04
N VAL A 673 20.77 -12.12 8.85
CA VAL A 673 21.00 -12.94 7.64
C VAL A 673 22.48 -12.93 7.24
N VAL A 674 23.12 -11.75 7.25
CA VAL A 674 24.57 -11.61 6.98
C VAL A 674 25.39 -12.49 7.92
N ASN A 675 25.12 -12.41 9.23
CA ASN A 675 25.81 -13.23 10.22
C ASN A 675 25.63 -14.74 9.96
N ALA A 676 24.42 -15.16 9.61
CA ALA A 676 24.14 -16.56 9.32
C ALA A 676 24.83 -17.05 8.03
N LEU A 677 24.90 -16.21 6.99
CA LEU A 677 25.61 -16.51 5.75
C LEU A 677 27.11 -16.65 5.99
N ILE A 678 27.72 -15.76 6.79
CA ILE A 678 29.10 -15.83 7.19
C ILE A 678 29.38 -17.15 7.97
N ALA A 679 28.55 -17.46 8.96
CA ALA A 679 28.65 -18.68 9.75
C ALA A 679 28.54 -19.96 8.89
N ALA A 680 27.71 -19.89 7.81
CA ALA A 680 27.54 -20.99 6.86
C ALA A 680 28.59 -20.99 5.73
N ASN A 681 29.58 -20.10 5.76
CA ASN A 681 30.65 -19.93 4.75
C ASN A 681 30.06 -19.76 3.32
N LYS A 682 29.07 -18.87 3.18
CA LYS A 682 28.40 -18.56 1.90
C LYS A 682 28.90 -17.25 1.32
N ASP A 683 29.08 -17.23 0.00
CA ASP A 683 29.37 -15.99 -0.74
C ASP A 683 28.08 -15.21 -1.01
N PHE A 684 28.08 -13.93 -0.69
CA PHE A 684 26.99 -12.99 -0.92
C PHE A 684 27.53 -11.57 -1.10
N ASP A 685 26.70 -10.67 -1.60
CA ASP A 685 27.01 -9.24 -1.71
C ASP A 685 26.14 -8.45 -0.72
N LEU A 686 26.73 -7.40 -0.11
CA LEU A 686 26.05 -6.50 0.83
C LEU A 686 26.22 -5.05 0.38
N LEU A 687 25.10 -4.32 0.33
CA LEU A 687 25.07 -2.88 0.07
C LEU A 687 24.35 -2.16 1.21
N LEU A 688 25.11 -1.58 2.13
CA LEU A 688 24.55 -0.65 3.12
C LEU A 688 24.48 0.75 2.52
N LEU A 689 23.34 1.42 2.69
CA LEU A 689 23.11 2.79 2.26
C LEU A 689 23.09 3.71 3.49
N PRO A 690 24.22 4.39 3.81
CA PRO A 690 24.31 5.21 5.01
C PRO A 690 23.26 6.33 5.03
N ASN A 691 22.62 6.50 6.18
CA ASN A 691 21.60 7.53 6.44
C ASN A 691 20.37 7.49 5.50
N ARG A 692 20.11 6.36 4.83
CA ARG A 692 18.87 6.13 4.08
C ARG A 692 17.84 5.44 4.97
N ALA A 693 16.61 5.96 4.94
CA ALA A 693 15.44 5.33 5.52
C ALA A 693 14.87 4.26 4.58
N HIS A 694 13.71 3.71 4.91
CA HIS A 694 13.08 2.57 4.21
C HIS A 694 12.88 2.76 2.70
N GLY A 695 12.67 3.99 2.21
CA GLY A 695 12.30 4.27 0.81
C GLY A 695 13.43 4.27 -0.24
N PHE A 696 14.63 3.81 0.06
CA PHE A 696 15.81 3.92 -0.81
C PHE A 696 15.72 3.12 -2.13
N GLY A 697 14.84 2.12 -2.22
CA GLY A 697 14.72 1.21 -3.39
C GLY A 697 14.44 1.93 -4.71
N ASN A 698 13.87 3.14 -4.67
CA ASN A 698 13.59 3.97 -5.84
C ASN A 698 14.67 5.03 -6.12
N GLU A 699 15.73 5.13 -5.31
CA GLU A 699 16.85 6.03 -5.59
C GLU A 699 17.59 5.58 -6.86
N SER A 700 17.97 6.52 -7.72
CA SER A 700 18.67 6.24 -8.98
C SER A 700 19.89 5.34 -8.80
N TYR A 701 20.65 5.53 -7.71
CA TYR A 701 21.78 4.68 -7.38
C TYR A 701 21.36 3.21 -7.15
N MET A 702 20.31 2.97 -6.37
CA MET A 702 19.83 1.61 -6.09
C MET A 702 19.25 0.94 -7.32
N VAL A 703 18.44 1.68 -8.12
CA VAL A 703 17.88 1.19 -9.39
C VAL A 703 19.03 0.77 -10.33
N ARG A 704 20.07 1.61 -10.49
CA ARG A 704 21.24 1.25 -11.29
C ARG A 704 21.96 0.01 -10.73
N ARG A 705 22.18 -0.09 -9.43
CA ARG A 705 22.83 -1.25 -8.79
C ARG A 705 22.03 -2.54 -9.01
N ARG A 706 20.70 -2.47 -9.01
CA ARG A 706 19.80 -3.58 -9.33
C ARG A 706 20.01 -4.03 -10.78
N TRP A 707 20.02 -3.09 -11.74
CA TRP A 707 20.26 -3.40 -13.14
C TRP A 707 21.66 -4.01 -13.35
N ASP A 708 22.69 -3.40 -12.80
CA ASP A 708 24.08 -3.90 -12.90
C ASP A 708 24.18 -5.33 -12.39
N TYR A 709 23.51 -5.63 -11.27
CA TYR A 709 23.59 -6.95 -10.63
C TYR A 709 22.93 -8.04 -11.48
N PHE A 710 21.75 -7.78 -12.03
CA PHE A 710 21.08 -8.72 -12.94
C PHE A 710 21.82 -8.85 -14.26
N VAL A 711 22.30 -7.77 -14.85
CA VAL A 711 23.08 -7.79 -16.11
C VAL A 711 24.31 -8.65 -15.94
N LYS A 712 25.06 -8.45 -14.85
CA LYS A 712 26.28 -9.21 -14.59
C LYS A 712 26.01 -10.68 -14.26
N ASN A 713 25.12 -10.93 -13.31
CA ASN A 713 25.01 -12.26 -12.69
C ASN A 713 23.93 -13.15 -13.32
N LEU A 714 22.92 -12.59 -13.99
CA LEU A 714 21.84 -13.35 -14.61
C LEU A 714 21.91 -13.35 -16.16
N LEU A 715 22.23 -12.19 -16.75
CA LEU A 715 22.45 -12.11 -18.21
C LEU A 715 23.84 -12.60 -18.60
N GLY A 716 24.83 -12.48 -17.70
CA GLY A 716 26.20 -12.94 -17.90
C GLY A 716 27.05 -12.01 -18.77
N VAL A 717 26.71 -10.71 -18.77
CA VAL A 717 27.42 -9.67 -19.54
C VAL A 717 27.86 -8.53 -18.61
N GLU A 718 28.89 -7.78 -18.98
CA GLU A 718 29.34 -6.65 -18.17
C GLU A 718 28.40 -5.44 -18.34
N PRO A 719 27.95 -4.81 -17.23
CA PRO A 719 27.21 -3.54 -17.27
C PRO A 719 28.14 -2.36 -17.59
N PRO A 720 27.62 -1.24 -18.11
CA PRO A 720 28.42 -0.03 -18.27
C PRO A 720 28.83 0.51 -16.90
N LYS A 721 30.13 0.82 -16.73
CA LYS A 721 30.65 1.32 -15.45
C LYS A 721 30.03 2.68 -15.11
N GLU A 722 29.58 2.80 -13.83
CA GLU A 722 29.14 4.07 -13.24
C GLU A 722 28.13 4.86 -14.09
N TYR A 723 27.20 4.16 -14.78
CA TYR A 723 26.17 4.83 -15.58
C TYR A 723 25.39 5.85 -14.73
N PRO A 724 25.33 7.13 -15.17
CA PRO A 724 24.74 8.21 -14.38
C PRO A 724 23.20 8.23 -14.49
N LEU A 725 22.52 7.20 -13.97
CA LEU A 725 21.06 7.09 -14.02
C LEU A 725 20.40 8.29 -13.34
N GLY A 726 19.42 8.93 -14.00
CA GLY A 726 18.69 10.07 -13.49
C GLY A 726 19.48 11.40 -13.47
N ALA A 727 20.74 11.41 -13.92
CA ALA A 727 21.47 12.64 -14.12
C ALA A 727 20.88 13.37 -15.34
N ARG A 728 20.08 14.40 -15.13
CA ARG A 728 19.69 15.31 -16.22
C ARG A 728 20.99 15.88 -16.80
N VAL A 729 21.23 15.65 -18.07
CA VAL A 729 22.21 16.44 -18.83
C VAL A 729 21.74 17.88 -18.72
N ARG A 730 22.45 18.69 -17.92
CA ARG A 730 22.21 20.12 -17.76
C ARG A 730 22.63 20.86 -19.03
#